data_5d30208044d67ceba603bfb1a7a4bf1f
#
_entry.id   5d30208044d67ceba603bfb1a7a4bf1f
#
_cell.length_a   1.000
_cell.length_b   1.000
_cell.length_c   1.000
_cell.angle_alpha   90.00
_cell.angle_beta   90.00
_cell.angle_gamma   90.00
#
_symmetry.space_group_name_H-M   'P 1'
#
loop_
_entity.id
_entity.type
_entity.pdbx_description
1 polymer ?
#
loop_
_entity_poly.entity_id
_entity_poly.type
_entity_poly.pdbx_seq_one_letter_code
_entity_poly.pdbx_strand_id
1 'polypeptide(L)'
;MLFISFTDSLFSQDRASLNGYISDQRSGETLISANIALLETGRGTSTNTSGYYSLTNIEPGTYTLVATYIGYRRYEQEIELEPGQSLRLDIEMISEGIELEEITVRSEAEQEEQRNIGVSQIQTQLIRELPAVLEPDVFRSVQLLPGVKAASDFSSGLYVRGGSPDQTLILLDETTVYNPSHFFGFYSTFNPDAVKDIRLYKGGYPAEYGGRLGSVLTVFNKDGNRNEFGGTASIGLLASRAMIEGPYRYGSWMFAIRRSTLEPLLAILRNQTDNIPDSFYFVDINSKINIDASDNDRVSVAFYTGNDKVSVPINDDAIIGLDYGNRTISANWRHIYSGNLFGTLTLTGSRYFNEPRFTIGGTNFERNNEIQDYSIKADFEYTPDGYHTLSAGIWSGSLTLDFRDRFDDQDTFNNRIQSYYTSFYIQDRWRPTDEWIITGGIRGNYFSEGDYLRFEPRMSLEYRPGSRVRLQAAYGRYYQFLTLITNEAFAGFDLWLTTDEGVPPSYGDQFILGAKTIPFENYGLDIELYYRTMRDLFELNPFVTDAAGLDYPDLFRFGRGYAYGVELFFERQEGPLTGFLGYTFGITRRKFPGFNSMVLDDPANARFYPPKYDRTHDLNLVLNYDISDNWRATSVFSFATGQAFTEPTGRTQLSNIPWSGTVRETFIVENLNASRLPSYHRLDLGISRFGSFFGLAEAEWQFQVINAYSRRNIWFYQYDFDENPVRRNDIGLLPVIPAISYTVTF
;
A
#
# COMPACT_ATOMS: atom_id res chain seq x y z
N MET A 1 35.43 -11.63 28.99
CA MET A 1 36.27 -10.52 28.51
C MET A 1 36.99 -11.05 27.27
N LEU A 2 36.41 -10.94 26.10
CA LEU A 2 37.00 -11.38 24.83
C LEU A 2 37.47 -10.11 24.11
N PHE A 3 38.78 -9.88 24.08
CA PHE A 3 39.40 -8.86 23.24
C PHE A 3 39.44 -9.39 21.81
N ILE A 4 38.59 -8.83 20.93
CA ILE A 4 38.75 -8.98 19.50
C ILE A 4 39.75 -7.90 19.06
N SER A 5 40.98 -8.35 18.77
CA SER A 5 41.99 -7.49 18.14
C SER A 5 41.56 -7.22 16.71
N PHE A 6 41.12 -6.01 16.43
CA PHE A 6 41.04 -5.48 15.05
C PHE A 6 42.49 -5.31 14.56
N THR A 7 42.94 -6.21 13.72
CA THR A 7 44.11 -5.96 12.89
C THR A 7 43.66 -4.98 11.79
N ASP A 8 44.03 -3.71 11.93
CA ASP A 8 43.92 -2.72 10.86
C ASP A 8 44.65 -3.25 9.63
N SER A 9 43.88 -3.57 8.58
CA SER A 9 44.43 -3.90 7.28
C SER A 9 44.92 -2.61 6.62
N LEU A 10 46.21 -2.45 6.53
CA LEU A 10 46.98 -1.37 5.90
C LEU A 10 46.75 -1.24 4.36
N PHE A 11 45.67 -1.81 3.79
CA PHE A 11 45.42 -1.84 2.36
C PHE A 11 44.26 -0.89 1.92
N SER A 12 43.71 -0.07 2.83
CA SER A 12 42.54 0.76 2.53
C SER A 12 42.85 2.18 1.98
N GLN A 13 44.11 2.59 1.95
CA GLN A 13 44.46 3.99 1.59
C GLN A 13 44.45 4.30 0.08
N ASP A 14 44.43 3.30 -0.79
CA ASP A 14 44.56 3.50 -2.25
C ASP A 14 43.23 3.34 -3.01
N ARG A 15 42.13 2.96 -2.34
CA ARG A 15 40.84 2.74 -2.98
C ARG A 15 39.98 3.99 -2.97
N ALA A 16 39.33 4.27 -4.11
CA ALA A 16 38.43 5.40 -4.24
C ALA A 16 36.98 5.05 -3.88
N SER A 17 36.16 6.06 -3.62
CA SER A 17 34.71 5.96 -3.47
C SER A 17 34.00 7.01 -4.29
N LEU A 18 32.78 6.70 -4.74
CA LEU A 18 31.89 7.58 -5.47
C LEU A 18 30.53 7.62 -4.78
N ASN A 19 30.00 8.81 -4.54
CA ASN A 19 28.70 8.97 -3.88
C ASN A 19 27.98 10.23 -4.37
N GLY A 20 26.67 10.32 -4.16
CA GLY A 20 25.89 11.48 -4.57
C GLY A 20 24.39 11.20 -4.61
N TYR A 21 23.66 12.14 -5.18
CA TYR A 21 22.23 12.01 -5.44
C TYR A 21 21.96 11.87 -6.94
N ILE A 22 20.89 11.11 -7.28
CA ILE A 22 20.36 11.10 -8.64
C ILE A 22 19.01 11.82 -8.61
N SER A 23 18.82 12.79 -9.52
CA SER A 23 17.63 13.63 -9.59
C SER A 23 17.12 13.76 -11.03
N ASP A 24 15.86 14.12 -11.16
CA ASP A 24 15.25 14.55 -12.42
C ASP A 24 15.76 15.95 -12.80
N GLN A 25 16.24 16.13 -14.01
CA GLN A 25 16.82 17.41 -14.46
C GLN A 25 15.78 18.53 -14.50
N ARG A 26 14.54 18.26 -14.85
CA ARG A 26 13.49 19.26 -14.99
C ARG A 26 12.97 19.74 -13.64
N SER A 27 12.71 18.82 -12.73
CA SER A 27 12.13 19.12 -11.43
C SER A 27 13.13 19.23 -10.30
N GLY A 28 14.33 18.64 -10.44
CA GLY A 28 15.31 18.49 -9.37
C GLY A 28 14.89 17.49 -8.28
N GLU A 29 13.79 16.77 -8.47
CA GLU A 29 13.34 15.72 -7.53
C GLU A 29 14.29 14.52 -7.56
N THR A 30 14.63 14.00 -6.38
CA THR A 30 15.49 12.82 -6.27
C THR A 30 14.79 11.57 -6.78
N LEU A 31 15.52 10.72 -7.51
CA LEU A 31 15.02 9.47 -8.06
C LEU A 31 15.36 8.31 -7.12
N ILE A 32 14.33 7.58 -6.68
CA ILE A 32 14.44 6.46 -5.75
C ILE A 32 14.62 5.17 -6.54
N SER A 33 15.65 4.35 -6.20
CA SER A 33 16.05 3.12 -6.92
C SER A 33 16.48 3.37 -8.37
N ALA A 34 17.04 4.52 -8.67
CA ALA A 34 17.78 4.70 -9.90
C ALA A 34 19.08 3.89 -9.86
N ASN A 35 19.41 3.17 -10.94
CA ASN A 35 20.60 2.34 -11.00
C ASN A 35 21.81 3.16 -11.42
N ILE A 36 22.96 2.81 -10.87
CA ILE A 36 24.25 3.39 -11.22
C ILE A 36 25.31 2.31 -11.28
N ALA A 37 26.14 2.31 -12.31
CA ALA A 37 27.18 1.31 -12.52
C ALA A 37 28.41 1.89 -13.21
N LEU A 38 29.56 1.22 -12.99
CA LEU A 38 30.80 1.44 -13.73
C LEU A 38 30.93 0.31 -14.77
N LEU A 39 30.91 0.65 -16.05
CA LEU A 39 30.86 -0.34 -17.15
C LEU A 39 32.06 -1.31 -17.14
N GLU A 40 33.27 -0.78 -16.90
CA GLU A 40 34.52 -1.56 -16.99
C GLU A 40 34.63 -2.62 -15.90
N THR A 41 33.98 -2.40 -14.76
CA THR A 41 34.05 -3.31 -13.62
C THR A 41 32.77 -4.11 -13.42
N GLY A 42 31.64 -3.72 -14.05
CA GLY A 42 30.32 -4.29 -13.80
C GLY A 42 29.77 -3.99 -12.40
N ARG A 43 30.48 -3.18 -11.60
CA ARG A 43 30.06 -2.82 -10.23
C ARG A 43 29.03 -1.73 -10.28
N GLY A 44 27.94 -1.93 -9.55
CA GLY A 44 26.83 -0.99 -9.49
C GLY A 44 26.11 -1.01 -8.14
N THR A 45 25.29 0.00 -7.94
CA THR A 45 24.37 0.16 -6.80
C THR A 45 23.11 0.83 -7.29
N SER A 46 22.11 1.00 -6.41
CA SER A 46 20.95 1.85 -6.68
C SER A 46 20.80 2.91 -5.61
N THR A 47 20.08 3.97 -5.95
CA THR A 47 19.74 4.99 -4.98
C THR A 47 18.76 4.44 -3.94
N ASN A 48 18.97 4.81 -2.68
CA ASN A 48 18.07 4.50 -1.58
C ASN A 48 16.77 5.34 -1.64
N THR A 49 15.90 5.23 -0.63
CA THR A 49 14.64 5.99 -0.53
C THR A 49 14.82 7.52 -0.49
N SER A 50 16.03 7.99 -0.29
CA SER A 50 16.41 9.40 -0.32
C SER A 50 16.97 9.86 -1.67
N GLY A 51 17.15 8.94 -2.63
CA GLY A 51 17.80 9.20 -3.92
C GLY A 51 19.34 9.26 -3.80
N TYR A 52 19.93 8.86 -2.67
CA TYR A 52 21.37 8.81 -2.43
C TYR A 52 21.96 7.46 -2.84
N TYR A 53 23.16 7.47 -3.40
CA TYR A 53 23.93 6.29 -3.76
C TYR A 53 25.36 6.36 -3.21
N SER A 54 25.98 5.20 -2.99
CA SER A 54 27.37 5.06 -2.63
C SER A 54 27.99 3.82 -3.28
N LEU A 55 29.09 4.01 -3.97
CA LEU A 55 29.99 2.99 -4.50
C LEU A 55 31.36 3.13 -3.84
N THR A 56 31.83 2.12 -3.16
CA THR A 56 33.08 2.15 -2.41
C THR A 56 34.08 1.11 -2.89
N ASN A 57 35.33 1.20 -2.46
CA ASN A 57 36.38 0.22 -2.77
C ASN A 57 36.66 0.10 -4.28
N ILE A 58 36.65 1.23 -5.01
CA ILE A 58 36.91 1.30 -6.44
C ILE A 58 38.43 1.42 -6.65
N GLU A 59 39.02 0.70 -7.60
CA GLU A 59 40.41 0.89 -7.99
C GLU A 59 40.58 2.28 -8.63
N PRO A 60 41.69 2.99 -8.38
CA PRO A 60 41.97 4.23 -9.10
C PRO A 60 42.06 3.99 -10.60
N GLY A 61 41.51 4.91 -11.38
CA GLY A 61 41.48 4.77 -12.84
C GLY A 61 40.37 5.57 -13.49
N THR A 62 40.26 5.43 -14.79
CA THR A 62 39.22 6.07 -15.60
C THR A 62 38.10 5.06 -15.86
N TYR A 63 36.86 5.50 -15.65
CA TYR A 63 35.66 4.66 -15.74
C TYR A 63 34.54 5.37 -16.50
N THR A 64 33.74 4.61 -17.20
CA THR A 64 32.47 5.07 -17.76
C THR A 64 31.35 4.81 -16.75
N LEU A 65 30.88 5.88 -16.14
CA LEU A 65 29.74 5.85 -15.22
C LEU A 65 28.46 5.90 -16.03
N VAL A 66 27.55 5.01 -15.71
CA VAL A 66 26.21 4.95 -16.30
C VAL A 66 25.15 5.01 -15.21
N ALA A 67 24.12 5.85 -15.41
CA ALA A 67 22.93 5.85 -14.58
C ALA A 67 21.68 5.59 -15.43
N THR A 68 20.75 4.78 -14.91
CA THR A 68 19.50 4.42 -15.56
C THR A 68 18.32 4.45 -14.64
N TYR A 69 17.18 4.89 -15.16
CA TYR A 69 15.90 4.86 -14.49
C TYR A 69 14.76 4.75 -15.50
N ILE A 70 13.66 4.04 -15.17
CA ILE A 70 12.55 3.85 -16.12
C ILE A 70 11.90 5.19 -16.47
N GLY A 71 11.73 5.46 -17.77
CA GLY A 71 11.19 6.73 -18.28
C GLY A 71 12.21 7.85 -18.38
N TYR A 72 13.51 7.55 -18.21
CA TYR A 72 14.59 8.52 -18.32
C TYR A 72 15.63 8.07 -19.34
N ARG A 73 16.24 9.06 -20.01
CA ARG A 73 17.39 8.84 -20.87
C ARG A 73 18.56 8.31 -20.04
N ARG A 74 19.24 7.31 -20.58
CA ARG A 74 20.49 6.82 -20.03
C ARG A 74 21.49 7.98 -19.90
N TYR A 75 22.00 8.15 -18.67
CA TYR A 75 23.11 9.05 -18.39
C TYR A 75 24.41 8.29 -18.53
N GLU A 76 25.41 8.90 -19.17
CA GLU A 76 26.76 8.35 -19.35
C GLU A 76 27.79 9.45 -19.21
N GLN A 77 28.83 9.20 -18.39
CA GLN A 77 29.92 10.14 -18.17
C GLN A 77 31.23 9.40 -17.87
N GLU A 78 32.31 9.81 -18.52
CA GLU A 78 33.65 9.36 -18.16
C GLU A 78 34.10 10.10 -16.89
N ILE A 79 34.60 9.34 -15.89
CA ILE A 79 35.10 9.85 -14.61
C ILE A 79 36.50 9.32 -14.34
N GLU A 80 37.36 10.12 -13.72
CA GLU A 80 38.66 9.71 -13.26
C GLU A 80 38.68 9.70 -11.73
N LEU A 81 39.11 8.58 -11.14
CA LEU A 81 39.19 8.38 -9.69
C LEU A 81 40.66 8.27 -9.27
N GLU A 82 41.08 9.20 -8.41
CA GLU A 82 42.41 9.21 -7.83
C GLU A 82 42.54 8.23 -6.64
N PRO A 83 43.75 7.78 -6.28
CA PRO A 83 43.96 6.94 -5.10
C PRO A 83 43.44 7.60 -3.82
N GLY A 84 42.57 6.88 -3.07
CA GLY A 84 42.01 7.37 -1.80
C GLY A 84 40.95 8.47 -1.94
N GLN A 85 40.56 8.83 -3.15
CA GLN A 85 39.58 9.90 -3.41
C GLN A 85 38.16 9.46 -3.00
N SER A 86 37.44 10.34 -2.32
CA SER A 86 35.97 10.26 -2.19
C SER A 86 35.34 11.30 -3.13
N LEU A 87 34.96 10.89 -4.32
CA LEU A 87 34.32 11.75 -5.30
C LEU A 87 32.83 11.85 -5.03
N ARG A 88 32.32 13.07 -4.83
CA ARG A 88 30.90 13.34 -4.82
C ARG A 88 30.46 13.78 -6.20
N LEU A 89 29.47 13.08 -6.77
CA LEU A 89 28.89 13.37 -8.07
C LEU A 89 27.36 13.26 -8.00
N ASP A 90 26.70 14.41 -8.03
CA ASP A 90 25.24 14.48 -8.13
C ASP A 90 24.87 14.39 -9.63
N ILE A 91 23.94 13.50 -10.01
CA ILE A 91 23.57 13.18 -11.38
C ILE A 91 22.17 13.71 -11.66
N GLU A 92 22.02 14.43 -12.75
CA GLU A 92 20.73 14.89 -13.26
C GLU A 92 20.34 14.07 -14.50
N MET A 93 19.21 13.34 -14.39
CA MET A 93 18.69 12.52 -15.48
C MET A 93 17.59 13.27 -16.23
N ILE A 94 17.56 13.11 -17.55
CA ILE A 94 16.57 13.71 -18.43
C ILE A 94 15.40 12.75 -18.59
N SER A 95 14.20 13.18 -18.20
CA SER A 95 12.97 12.41 -18.45
C SER A 95 12.68 12.41 -19.95
N GLU A 96 12.55 11.24 -20.54
CA GLU A 96 12.06 11.09 -21.92
C GLU A 96 10.54 11.01 -21.87
N GLY A 97 9.86 12.09 -22.33
CA GLY A 97 8.53 11.91 -22.87
C GLY A 97 8.64 10.91 -24.02
N ILE A 98 7.61 10.09 -24.27
CA ILE A 98 7.59 9.04 -25.28
C ILE A 98 7.81 9.67 -26.68
N GLU A 99 9.03 10.09 -27.00
CA GLU A 99 9.46 10.37 -28.35
C GLU A 99 10.22 9.14 -28.86
N LEU A 100 9.67 8.58 -29.93
CA LEU A 100 10.22 7.47 -30.69
C LEU A 100 11.54 7.91 -31.35
N GLU A 101 12.65 7.87 -30.63
CA GLU A 101 13.97 7.85 -31.25
C GLU A 101 14.64 6.50 -31.08
N GLU A 102 15.28 6.11 -32.18
CA GLU A 102 15.87 4.86 -32.57
C GLU A 102 16.70 4.17 -31.50
N ILE A 103 16.39 2.92 -31.29
CA ILE A 103 16.94 1.90 -30.40
C ILE A 103 18.46 1.99 -30.26
N THR A 104 18.90 2.47 -29.10
CA THR A 104 20.27 2.19 -28.67
C THR A 104 20.22 0.93 -27.79
N VAL A 105 20.98 -0.08 -28.18
CA VAL A 105 21.12 -1.35 -27.45
C VAL A 105 21.42 -1.06 -25.97
N ARG A 106 20.46 -1.27 -25.09
CA ARG A 106 20.65 -1.18 -23.64
C ARG A 106 21.58 -2.32 -23.21
N SER A 107 22.64 -1.98 -22.49
CA SER A 107 23.48 -3.01 -21.90
C SER A 107 22.68 -3.76 -20.83
N GLU A 108 22.88 -5.06 -20.78
CA GLU A 108 22.16 -6.00 -19.90
C GLU A 108 22.31 -5.67 -18.40
N ALA A 109 23.31 -4.86 -18.04
CA ALA A 109 23.55 -4.37 -16.66
C ALA A 109 22.50 -3.35 -16.17
N GLU A 110 21.76 -2.71 -17.07
CA GLU A 110 20.92 -1.55 -16.76
C GLU A 110 19.54 -1.85 -16.15
N GLN A 111 19.07 -3.09 -16.28
CA GLN A 111 17.77 -3.50 -15.71
C GLN A 111 17.91 -4.11 -14.31
N GLU A 112 19.08 -3.99 -13.68
CA GLU A 112 19.53 -4.92 -12.66
C GLU A 112 18.86 -4.79 -11.30
N GLU A 113 18.49 -3.60 -10.83
CA GLU A 113 18.20 -3.46 -9.39
C GLU A 113 16.74 -3.24 -9.01
N GLN A 114 15.86 -2.94 -9.93
CA GLN A 114 14.45 -2.64 -9.63
C GLN A 114 13.57 -3.86 -9.29
N ARG A 115 14.12 -5.08 -9.39
CA ARG A 115 13.31 -6.30 -9.30
C ARG A 115 13.65 -7.17 -8.08
N ASN A 116 13.58 -6.61 -6.89
CA ASN A 116 13.68 -7.41 -5.67
C ASN A 116 12.51 -8.39 -5.55
N ILE A 117 12.75 -9.56 -4.89
CA ILE A 117 11.70 -10.55 -4.67
C ILE A 117 10.55 -9.97 -3.83
N GLY A 118 9.31 -10.22 -4.27
CA GLY A 118 8.11 -9.75 -3.57
C GLY A 118 7.87 -8.24 -3.63
N VAL A 119 8.66 -7.46 -4.39
CA VAL A 119 8.49 -6.02 -4.54
C VAL A 119 7.83 -5.69 -5.87
N SER A 120 6.82 -4.84 -5.84
CA SER A 120 6.20 -4.25 -7.03
C SER A 120 6.20 -2.74 -6.89
N GLN A 121 6.78 -2.04 -7.85
CA GLN A 121 6.75 -0.58 -7.97
C GLN A 121 5.70 -0.20 -9.02
N ILE A 122 4.91 0.83 -8.72
CA ILE A 122 3.91 1.36 -9.65
C ILE A 122 4.34 2.74 -10.09
N GLN A 123 4.44 2.92 -11.39
CA GLN A 123 4.68 4.23 -11.97
C GLN A 123 3.46 5.13 -11.75
N THR A 124 3.67 6.31 -11.21
CA THR A 124 2.58 7.27 -10.93
C THR A 124 1.86 7.74 -12.19
N GLN A 125 2.57 7.75 -13.33
CA GLN A 125 1.99 8.03 -14.63
C GLN A 125 0.92 6.99 -15.00
N LEU A 126 1.20 5.70 -14.80
CA LEU A 126 0.24 4.61 -15.05
C LEU A 126 -1.06 4.81 -14.27
N ILE A 127 -0.98 5.25 -13.00
CA ILE A 127 -2.18 5.50 -12.18
C ILE A 127 -3.10 6.54 -12.82
N ARG A 128 -2.53 7.58 -13.42
CA ARG A 128 -3.29 8.66 -14.08
C ARG A 128 -3.89 8.23 -15.42
N GLU A 129 -3.22 7.31 -16.13
CA GLU A 129 -3.63 6.85 -17.45
C GLU A 129 -4.70 5.76 -17.41
N LEU A 130 -4.77 4.97 -16.33
CA LEU A 130 -5.71 3.85 -16.21
C LEU A 130 -7.17 4.32 -16.17
N PRO A 131 -8.09 3.62 -16.86
CA PRO A 131 -9.51 3.78 -16.63
C PRO A 131 -9.82 3.50 -15.16
N ALA A 132 -10.36 4.49 -14.49
CA ALA A 132 -10.66 4.41 -13.07
C ALA A 132 -12.14 4.70 -12.82
N VAL A 133 -12.68 4.15 -11.75
CA VAL A 133 -14.05 4.41 -11.32
C VAL A 133 -14.16 5.87 -10.92
N LEU A 134 -14.51 6.73 -11.89
CA LEU A 134 -14.73 8.18 -11.76
C LEU A 134 -13.50 9.03 -11.44
N GLU A 135 -12.41 8.46 -10.89
CA GLU A 135 -11.18 9.16 -10.50
C GLU A 135 -9.97 8.21 -10.45
N PRO A 136 -8.75 8.61 -10.91
CA PRO A 136 -7.54 7.84 -10.70
C PRO A 136 -7.28 7.58 -9.22
N ASP A 137 -6.97 6.32 -8.88
CA ASP A 137 -6.81 5.88 -7.48
C ASP A 137 -5.61 4.96 -7.31
N VAL A 138 -4.79 5.26 -6.27
CA VAL A 138 -3.56 4.52 -5.97
C VAL A 138 -3.86 3.07 -5.62
N PHE A 139 -4.82 2.82 -4.73
CA PHE A 139 -5.11 1.46 -4.28
C PHE A 139 -5.76 0.62 -5.38
N ARG A 140 -6.61 1.22 -6.20
CA ARG A 140 -7.20 0.53 -7.37
C ARG A 140 -6.11 0.09 -8.35
N SER A 141 -5.09 0.92 -8.56
CA SER A 141 -3.96 0.55 -9.40
C SER A 141 -3.11 -0.56 -8.77
N VAL A 142 -2.88 -0.50 -7.45
CA VAL A 142 -2.20 -1.57 -6.69
C VAL A 142 -2.96 -2.90 -6.76
N GLN A 143 -4.31 -2.86 -6.75
CA GLN A 143 -5.16 -4.06 -6.85
C GLN A 143 -5.06 -4.77 -8.19
N LEU A 144 -4.53 -4.14 -9.26
CA LEU A 144 -4.29 -4.79 -10.56
C LEU A 144 -3.04 -5.67 -10.57
N LEU A 145 -2.16 -5.54 -9.57
CA LEU A 145 -0.93 -6.33 -9.48
C LEU A 145 -1.22 -7.77 -9.02
N PRO A 146 -0.45 -8.76 -9.51
CA PRO A 146 -0.58 -10.13 -9.03
C PRO A 146 -0.28 -10.24 -7.54
N GLY A 147 -1.04 -11.09 -6.85
CA GLY A 147 -0.95 -11.27 -5.40
C GLY A 147 -1.76 -10.28 -4.57
N VAL A 148 -2.36 -9.26 -5.19
CA VAL A 148 -3.22 -8.28 -4.54
C VAL A 148 -4.65 -8.47 -5.00
N LYS A 149 -5.58 -8.64 -4.08
CA LYS A 149 -6.99 -8.85 -4.40
C LYS A 149 -7.85 -7.72 -3.85
N ALA A 150 -8.94 -7.42 -4.55
CA ALA A 150 -10.02 -6.57 -4.08
C ALA A 150 -11.16 -7.42 -3.53
N ALA A 151 -11.76 -7.03 -2.41
CA ALA A 151 -12.95 -7.70 -1.91
C ALA A 151 -14.18 -7.41 -2.80
N SER A 152 -14.33 -6.17 -3.29
CA SER A 152 -15.42 -5.74 -4.16
C SER A 152 -15.07 -4.43 -4.88
N ASP A 153 -15.95 -3.99 -5.81
CA ASP A 153 -15.84 -2.65 -6.42
C ASP A 153 -16.00 -1.52 -5.38
N PHE A 154 -16.56 -1.83 -4.21
CA PHE A 154 -16.76 -0.88 -3.11
C PHE A 154 -15.68 -0.98 -2.02
N SER A 155 -14.56 -1.69 -2.28
CA SER A 155 -13.47 -1.84 -1.32
C SER A 155 -12.12 -1.53 -1.95
N SER A 156 -11.44 -0.49 -1.46
CA SER A 156 -10.04 -0.20 -1.77
C SER A 156 -9.06 -0.98 -0.87
N GLY A 157 -9.54 -1.84 0.03
CA GLY A 157 -8.70 -2.66 0.90
C GLY A 157 -7.72 -3.53 0.11
N LEU A 158 -6.48 -3.62 0.58
CA LEU A 158 -5.42 -4.41 -0.05
C LEU A 158 -5.34 -5.79 0.62
N TYR A 159 -5.81 -6.82 -0.07
CA TYR A 159 -5.73 -8.22 0.39
C TYR A 159 -4.52 -8.89 -0.26
N VAL A 160 -3.36 -8.73 0.36
CA VAL A 160 -2.08 -9.18 -0.21
C VAL A 160 -1.77 -10.61 0.22
N ARG A 161 -1.62 -11.53 -0.76
CA ARG A 161 -1.27 -12.95 -0.53
C ARG A 161 -2.10 -13.61 0.57
N GLY A 162 -3.42 -13.35 0.55
CA GLY A 162 -4.37 -13.91 1.53
C GLY A 162 -4.34 -13.23 2.91
N GLY A 163 -3.64 -12.13 3.07
CA GLY A 163 -3.73 -11.24 4.24
C GLY A 163 -4.95 -10.35 4.17
N SER A 164 -5.46 -9.92 5.32
CA SER A 164 -6.46 -8.86 5.46
C SER A 164 -5.79 -7.46 5.38
N PRO A 165 -6.55 -6.39 5.12
CA PRO A 165 -5.97 -5.04 4.95
C PRO A 165 -5.15 -4.54 6.15
N ASP A 166 -5.53 -4.91 7.39
CA ASP A 166 -4.81 -4.59 8.62
C ASP A 166 -3.42 -5.25 8.70
N GLN A 167 -3.16 -6.29 7.90
CA GLN A 167 -1.87 -6.97 7.82
C GLN A 167 -0.89 -6.27 6.86
N THR A 168 -1.27 -5.15 6.27
CA THR A 168 -0.40 -4.29 5.45
C THR A 168 0.00 -3.05 6.25
N LEU A 169 1.32 -2.81 6.39
CA LEU A 169 1.82 -1.54 6.89
C LEU A 169 1.74 -0.51 5.76
N ILE A 170 1.05 0.59 5.99
CA ILE A 170 0.92 1.65 5.01
C ILE A 170 1.61 2.91 5.54
N LEU A 171 2.60 3.38 4.80
CA LEU A 171 3.42 4.54 5.16
C LEU A 171 3.25 5.64 4.11
N LEU A 172 2.96 6.86 4.56
CA LEU A 172 3.00 8.08 3.76
C LEU A 172 4.14 8.97 4.28
N ASP A 173 5.15 9.21 3.44
CA ASP A 173 6.38 9.92 3.85
C ASP A 173 6.92 9.39 5.19
N GLU A 174 7.08 8.07 5.33
CA GLU A 174 7.53 7.32 6.52
C GLU A 174 6.56 7.31 7.70
N THR A 175 5.39 7.95 7.62
CA THR A 175 4.39 7.98 8.70
C THR A 175 3.31 6.94 8.50
N THR A 176 2.97 6.17 9.53
CA THR A 176 1.89 5.18 9.48
C THR A 176 0.54 5.85 9.24
N VAL A 177 -0.20 5.37 8.24
CA VAL A 177 -1.58 5.79 7.94
C VAL A 177 -2.53 4.64 8.29
N TYR A 178 -3.46 4.90 9.19
CA TYR A 178 -4.47 3.94 9.61
C TYR A 178 -5.73 4.11 8.75
N ASN A 179 -6.25 3.00 8.19
CA ASN A 179 -7.45 3.00 7.33
C ASN A 179 -7.45 4.10 6.24
N PRO A 180 -6.49 4.07 5.28
CA PRO A 180 -6.29 5.14 4.29
C PRO A 180 -7.31 5.06 3.15
N SER A 181 -8.58 5.26 3.45
CA SER A 181 -9.65 5.16 2.47
C SER A 181 -10.74 6.21 2.70
N HIS A 182 -11.41 6.59 1.61
CA HIS A 182 -12.59 7.46 1.58
C HIS A 182 -13.86 6.69 1.26
N PHE A 183 -15.02 7.23 1.63
CA PHE A 183 -16.35 6.68 1.33
C PHE A 183 -16.46 5.19 1.68
N PHE A 184 -16.20 4.85 2.96
CA PHE A 184 -16.31 3.47 3.46
C PHE A 184 -15.38 2.46 2.77
N GLY A 185 -14.26 2.92 2.25
CA GLY A 185 -13.30 2.06 1.54
C GLY A 185 -13.41 2.11 0.02
N PHE A 186 -14.16 3.05 -0.55
CA PHE A 186 -14.32 3.12 -1.99
C PHE A 186 -13.09 3.67 -2.72
N TYR A 187 -12.39 4.67 -2.15
CA TYR A 187 -11.17 5.29 -2.69
C TYR A 187 -10.04 5.31 -1.67
N SER A 188 -8.81 5.38 -2.16
CA SER A 188 -7.66 5.67 -1.30
C SER A 188 -7.59 7.15 -0.94
N THR A 189 -6.96 7.44 0.20
CA THR A 189 -6.70 8.81 0.66
C THR A 189 -5.53 9.48 -0.08
N PHE A 190 -4.83 8.76 -0.96
CA PHE A 190 -3.66 9.26 -1.65
C PHE A 190 -4.04 10.03 -2.92
N ASN A 191 -3.67 11.32 -2.94
CA ASN A 191 -3.87 12.16 -4.13
C ASN A 191 -2.84 11.78 -5.21
N PRO A 192 -3.23 11.25 -6.38
CA PRO A 192 -2.31 10.77 -7.41
C PRO A 192 -1.42 11.89 -8.01
N ASP A 193 -1.82 13.16 -7.90
CA ASP A 193 -1.01 14.28 -8.39
C ASP A 193 0.09 14.68 -7.41
N ALA A 194 -0.10 14.38 -6.11
CA ALA A 194 0.88 14.65 -5.05
C ALA A 194 1.91 13.53 -4.88
N VAL A 195 1.65 12.33 -5.39
CA VAL A 195 2.49 11.14 -5.17
C VAL A 195 3.62 11.09 -6.18
N LYS A 196 4.85 10.76 -5.70
CA LYS A 196 6.06 10.57 -6.47
C LYS A 196 6.41 9.10 -6.68
N ASP A 197 6.34 8.28 -5.63
CA ASP A 197 6.74 6.88 -5.67
C ASP A 197 5.82 6.01 -4.82
N ILE A 198 5.54 4.80 -5.31
CA ILE A 198 4.70 3.81 -4.63
C ILE A 198 5.36 2.45 -4.74
N ARG A 199 5.61 1.80 -3.60
CA ARG A 199 6.19 0.46 -3.52
C ARG A 199 5.37 -0.44 -2.64
N LEU A 200 4.99 -1.57 -3.18
CA LEU A 200 4.37 -2.65 -2.45
C LEU A 200 5.35 -3.80 -2.26
N TYR A 201 5.70 -4.07 -1.02
CA TYR A 201 6.40 -5.27 -0.59
C TYR A 201 5.36 -6.32 -0.21
N LYS A 202 5.13 -7.30 -1.08
CA LYS A 202 4.16 -8.39 -0.86
C LYS A 202 4.67 -9.46 0.10
N GLY A 203 5.91 -9.36 0.53
CA GLY A 203 6.63 -10.22 1.48
C GLY A 203 8.13 -10.10 1.24
N GLY A 204 8.96 -10.69 2.12
CA GLY A 204 10.41 -10.58 1.99
C GLY A 204 10.95 -9.16 2.19
N TYR A 205 10.19 -8.27 2.83
CA TYR A 205 10.58 -6.87 3.02
C TYR A 205 11.73 -6.70 4.01
N PRO A 206 12.53 -5.61 3.86
CA PRO A 206 13.72 -5.36 4.67
C PRO A 206 13.44 -5.27 6.17
N ALA A 207 14.49 -5.47 7.00
CA ALA A 207 14.37 -5.47 8.46
C ALA A 207 13.96 -4.12 9.07
N GLU A 208 14.09 -3.02 8.33
CA GLU A 208 13.65 -1.68 8.73
C GLU A 208 12.13 -1.57 8.93
N TYR A 209 11.33 -2.40 8.24
CA TYR A 209 9.88 -2.44 8.36
C TYR A 209 9.44 -3.59 9.27
N GLY A 210 8.35 -3.40 10.02
CA GLY A 210 7.79 -4.41 10.90
C GLY A 210 6.41 -4.04 11.46
N GLY A 211 5.89 -4.85 12.38
CA GLY A 211 4.63 -4.59 13.07
C GLY A 211 3.37 -4.98 12.27
N ARG A 212 3.53 -5.62 11.10
CA ARG A 212 2.43 -6.18 10.30
C ARG A 212 2.82 -7.54 9.73
N LEU A 213 1.83 -8.44 9.58
CA LEU A 213 2.06 -9.82 9.15
C LEU A 213 2.24 -9.99 7.63
N GLY A 214 1.65 -9.13 6.83
CA GLY A 214 1.42 -9.39 5.41
C GLY A 214 2.45 -8.72 4.51
N SER A 215 2.38 -7.43 4.45
CA SER A 215 3.01 -6.60 3.43
C SER A 215 3.33 -5.20 3.95
N VAL A 216 4.06 -4.45 3.13
CA VAL A 216 4.34 -3.04 3.39
C VAL A 216 4.05 -2.26 2.11
N LEU A 217 3.31 -1.17 2.21
CA LEU A 217 3.10 -0.20 1.15
C LEU A 217 3.72 1.12 1.58
N THR A 218 4.73 1.57 0.83
CA THR A 218 5.30 2.91 1.02
C THR A 218 4.82 3.84 -0.09
N VAL A 219 4.37 5.01 0.30
CA VAL A 219 3.93 6.09 -0.58
C VAL A 219 4.72 7.33 -0.24
N PHE A 220 5.41 7.90 -1.21
CA PHE A 220 6.15 9.14 -1.04
C PHE A 220 5.51 10.25 -1.84
N ASN A 221 5.25 11.38 -1.20
CA ASN A 221 4.81 12.58 -1.87
C ASN A 221 5.96 13.22 -2.65
N LYS A 222 5.62 13.99 -3.71
CA LYS A 222 6.55 14.83 -4.44
C LYS A 222 7.32 15.78 -3.52
N ASP A 223 8.57 16.01 -3.86
CA ASP A 223 9.42 16.96 -3.14
C ASP A 223 9.15 18.42 -3.56
N GLY A 224 8.43 18.60 -4.68
CA GLY A 224 8.21 19.88 -5.33
C GLY A 224 9.35 20.25 -6.28
N ASN A 225 9.00 20.99 -7.34
CA ASN A 225 9.94 21.40 -8.38
C ASN A 225 10.95 22.41 -7.81
N ARG A 226 12.26 22.12 -7.98
CA ARG A 226 13.37 22.93 -7.48
C ARG A 226 13.79 24.02 -8.46
N ASN A 227 13.35 23.92 -9.72
CA ASN A 227 13.84 24.74 -10.82
C ASN A 227 12.80 25.77 -11.27
N GLU A 228 11.54 25.36 -11.34
CA GLU A 228 10.48 26.22 -11.86
C GLU A 228 9.16 26.07 -11.08
N PHE A 229 8.31 27.07 -11.14
CA PHE A 229 6.95 27.01 -10.61
C PHE A 229 6.06 26.28 -11.61
N GLY A 230 5.27 25.34 -11.13
CA GLY A 230 4.35 24.58 -11.93
C GLY A 230 3.17 24.07 -11.13
N GLY A 231 2.27 23.37 -11.80
CA GLY A 231 1.13 22.77 -11.15
C GLY A 231 0.24 21.98 -12.08
N THR A 232 -0.72 21.28 -11.47
CA THR A 232 -1.73 20.48 -12.16
C THR A 232 -3.09 20.77 -11.56
N ALA A 233 -4.10 20.99 -12.39
CA ALA A 233 -5.49 21.11 -11.96
C ALA A 233 -6.36 20.14 -12.77
N SER A 234 -7.23 19.38 -12.08
CA SER A 234 -8.09 18.39 -12.69
C SER A 234 -9.52 18.54 -12.18
N ILE A 235 -10.48 18.45 -13.09
CA ILE A 235 -11.91 18.43 -12.79
C ILE A 235 -12.48 17.12 -13.32
N GLY A 236 -13.06 16.33 -12.41
CA GLY A 236 -13.73 15.07 -12.71
C GLY A 236 -15.17 15.04 -12.20
N LEU A 237 -15.89 13.97 -12.50
CA LEU A 237 -17.27 13.80 -12.05
C LEU A 237 -17.38 13.61 -10.53
N LEU A 238 -16.41 12.92 -9.92
CA LEU A 238 -16.44 12.61 -8.49
C LEU A 238 -15.67 13.62 -7.66
N ALA A 239 -14.47 14.00 -8.12
CA ALA A 239 -13.59 14.88 -7.39
C ALA A 239 -12.87 15.87 -8.31
N SER A 240 -12.49 16.99 -7.73
CA SER A 240 -11.58 17.97 -8.33
C SER A 240 -10.29 18.01 -7.52
N ARG A 241 -9.17 18.18 -8.21
CA ARG A 241 -7.83 18.18 -7.65
C ARG A 241 -7.06 19.39 -8.15
N ALA A 242 -6.18 19.91 -7.31
CA ALA A 242 -5.21 20.90 -7.69
C ALA A 242 -3.90 20.65 -6.93
N MET A 243 -2.79 20.78 -7.62
CA MET A 243 -1.45 20.70 -7.05
C MET A 243 -0.61 21.83 -7.62
N ILE A 244 0.15 22.47 -6.77
CA ILE A 244 1.12 23.51 -7.13
C ILE A 244 2.44 23.20 -6.44
N GLU A 245 3.53 23.49 -7.13
CA GLU A 245 4.87 23.23 -6.65
C GLU A 245 5.84 24.29 -7.17
N GLY A 246 6.95 24.45 -6.50
CA GLY A 246 7.96 25.39 -6.97
C GLY A 246 9.16 25.53 -6.07
N PRO A 247 10.19 26.26 -6.57
CA PRO A 247 11.40 26.55 -5.84
C PRO A 247 11.21 27.67 -4.81
N TYR A 248 12.08 27.65 -3.81
CA TYR A 248 12.37 28.81 -3.00
C TYR A 248 13.88 28.82 -2.67
N ARG A 249 14.37 29.88 -2.01
CA ARG A 249 15.80 30.09 -1.82
C ARG A 249 16.59 28.90 -1.27
N TYR A 250 15.98 28.02 -0.47
CA TYR A 250 16.66 26.96 0.25
C TYR A 250 16.16 25.56 -0.15
N GLY A 251 15.39 25.43 -1.22
CA GLY A 251 14.85 24.14 -1.66
C GLY A 251 13.56 24.24 -2.47
N SER A 252 12.63 23.38 -2.19
CA SER A 252 11.35 23.28 -2.93
C SER A 252 10.16 23.05 -2.00
N TRP A 253 8.96 23.28 -2.51
CA TRP A 253 7.72 23.03 -1.81
C TRP A 253 6.66 22.49 -2.77
N MET A 254 5.72 21.76 -2.21
CA MET A 254 4.53 21.24 -2.89
C MET A 254 3.31 21.45 -2.00
N PHE A 255 2.19 21.80 -2.61
CA PHE A 255 0.87 21.86 -1.99
C PHE A 255 -0.16 21.23 -2.92
N ALA A 256 -0.96 20.31 -2.42
CA ALA A 256 -2.05 19.67 -3.18
C ALA A 256 -3.33 19.62 -2.35
N ILE A 257 -4.45 19.79 -3.03
CA ILE A 257 -5.80 19.66 -2.49
C ILE A 257 -6.63 18.78 -3.40
N ARG A 258 -7.47 17.94 -2.80
CA ARG A 258 -8.48 17.14 -3.51
C ARG A 258 -9.80 17.22 -2.73
N ARG A 259 -10.89 17.40 -3.44
CA ARG A 259 -12.23 17.42 -2.85
C ARG A 259 -13.22 16.70 -3.74
N SER A 260 -14.14 15.93 -3.15
CA SER A 260 -15.27 15.38 -3.91
C SER A 260 -16.22 16.49 -4.39
N THR A 261 -16.78 16.32 -5.59
CA THR A 261 -17.65 17.27 -6.29
C THR A 261 -19.07 16.72 -6.46
N LEU A 262 -19.48 15.75 -5.65
CA LEU A 262 -20.82 15.13 -5.70
C LEU A 262 -21.93 16.02 -5.15
N GLU A 263 -21.64 16.96 -4.27
CA GLU A 263 -22.64 17.80 -3.59
C GLU A 263 -23.59 18.56 -4.53
N PRO A 264 -23.15 19.17 -5.65
CA PRO A 264 -24.06 19.81 -6.59
C PRO A 264 -25.06 18.82 -7.21
N LEU A 265 -24.61 17.60 -7.52
CA LEU A 265 -25.47 16.54 -8.04
C LEU A 265 -26.49 16.08 -6.98
N LEU A 266 -26.01 15.83 -5.75
CA LEU A 266 -26.88 15.47 -4.63
C LEU A 266 -27.92 16.56 -4.33
N ALA A 267 -27.54 17.83 -4.40
CA ALA A 267 -28.47 18.94 -4.20
C ALA A 267 -29.62 18.97 -5.26
N ILE A 268 -29.32 18.60 -6.51
CA ILE A 268 -30.34 18.45 -7.54
C ILE A 268 -31.24 17.24 -7.24
N LEU A 269 -30.68 16.13 -6.82
CA LEU A 269 -31.42 14.90 -6.52
C LEU A 269 -32.35 15.05 -5.29
N ARG A 270 -31.92 15.80 -4.24
CA ARG A 270 -32.74 16.09 -3.05
C ARG A 270 -34.06 16.76 -3.38
N ASN A 271 -34.12 17.50 -4.50
CA ASN A 271 -35.36 18.11 -4.98
C ASN A 271 -36.31 17.13 -5.69
N GLN A 272 -35.87 15.90 -5.97
CA GLN A 272 -36.60 14.90 -6.75
C GLN A 272 -36.98 13.65 -5.95
N THR A 273 -36.17 13.29 -4.96
CA THR A 273 -36.32 12.07 -4.13
C THR A 273 -35.94 12.35 -2.69
N ASP A 274 -36.65 11.70 -1.77
CA ASP A 274 -36.34 11.65 -0.35
C ASP A 274 -35.13 10.70 -0.13
N ASN A 275 -34.52 10.76 1.05
CA ASN A 275 -33.40 9.92 1.48
C ASN A 275 -32.08 10.13 0.73
N ILE A 276 -31.88 11.28 0.12
CA ILE A 276 -30.57 11.69 -0.43
C ILE A 276 -29.69 12.22 0.70
N PRO A 277 -28.39 11.82 0.78
CA PRO A 277 -27.48 12.30 1.81
C PRO A 277 -27.47 13.82 1.97
N ASP A 278 -27.55 14.33 3.20
CA ASP A 278 -27.42 15.75 3.53
C ASP A 278 -26.00 16.26 3.29
N SER A 279 -25.03 15.43 3.64
CA SER A 279 -23.61 15.64 3.32
C SER A 279 -22.99 14.32 2.87
N PHE A 280 -22.19 14.41 1.82
CA PHE A 280 -21.43 13.28 1.30
C PHE A 280 -20.20 13.82 0.55
N TYR A 281 -19.16 14.12 1.30
CA TYR A 281 -17.94 14.66 0.72
C TYR A 281 -16.68 14.22 1.49
N PHE A 282 -15.56 14.27 0.79
CA PHE A 282 -14.23 14.21 1.39
C PHE A 282 -13.37 15.40 0.94
N VAL A 283 -12.35 15.70 1.75
CA VAL A 283 -11.31 16.68 1.44
C VAL A 283 -9.96 16.12 1.86
N ASP A 284 -8.97 16.22 0.98
CA ASP A 284 -7.56 15.93 1.26
C ASP A 284 -6.69 17.16 1.03
N ILE A 285 -5.71 17.31 1.88
CA ILE A 285 -4.64 18.31 1.73
C ILE A 285 -3.30 17.61 1.97
N ASN A 286 -2.40 17.75 1.02
CA ASN A 286 -1.00 17.33 1.13
C ASN A 286 -0.11 18.57 1.02
N SER A 287 0.93 18.65 1.83
CA SER A 287 1.96 19.66 1.67
C SER A 287 3.32 19.12 2.07
N LYS A 288 4.35 19.51 1.38
CA LYS A 288 5.72 19.13 1.68
C LYS A 288 6.66 20.30 1.40
N ILE A 289 7.63 20.50 2.27
CA ILE A 289 8.71 21.46 2.11
C ILE A 289 10.05 20.74 2.27
N ASN A 290 10.98 21.00 1.38
CA ASN A 290 12.33 20.44 1.39
C ASN A 290 13.34 21.58 1.54
N ILE A 291 14.29 21.41 2.44
CA ILE A 291 15.31 22.40 2.83
C ILE A 291 16.67 21.76 2.63
N ASP A 292 17.47 22.36 1.77
CA ASP A 292 18.90 22.03 1.61
C ASP A 292 19.67 22.89 2.63
N ALA A 293 19.85 22.34 3.83
CA ALA A 293 20.48 23.07 4.93
C ALA A 293 21.99 23.19 4.74
N SER A 294 22.64 22.21 4.11
CA SER A 294 24.03 22.21 3.66
C SER A 294 24.20 21.22 2.51
N ASP A 295 25.42 21.12 1.97
CA ASP A 295 25.74 20.10 0.96
C ASP A 295 25.49 18.67 1.47
N ASN A 296 25.64 18.43 2.78
CA ASN A 296 25.48 17.13 3.41
C ASN A 296 24.14 16.98 4.13
N ASP A 297 23.39 18.04 4.34
CA ASP A 297 22.18 18.04 5.16
C ASP A 297 20.94 18.43 4.34
N ARG A 298 19.96 17.55 4.30
CA ARG A 298 18.64 17.80 3.73
C ARG A 298 17.56 17.54 4.77
N VAL A 299 16.62 18.46 4.90
CA VAL A 299 15.47 18.34 5.79
C VAL A 299 14.21 18.42 4.97
N SER A 300 13.28 17.51 5.22
CA SER A 300 11.93 17.57 4.63
C SER A 300 10.86 17.50 5.72
N VAL A 301 9.83 18.32 5.58
CA VAL A 301 8.64 18.27 6.43
C VAL A 301 7.44 18.05 5.54
N ALA A 302 6.68 16.98 5.80
CA ALA A 302 5.46 16.65 5.08
C ALA A 302 4.26 16.67 6.02
N PHE A 303 3.14 17.12 5.51
CA PHE A 303 1.85 17.15 6.21
C PHE A 303 0.75 16.61 5.31
N TYR A 304 -0.12 15.78 5.88
CA TYR A 304 -1.33 15.31 5.22
C TYR A 304 -2.53 15.41 6.18
N THR A 305 -3.68 15.79 5.65
CA THR A 305 -4.97 15.66 6.32
C THR A 305 -6.04 15.25 5.32
N GLY A 306 -6.79 14.21 5.65
CA GLY A 306 -7.96 13.74 4.91
C GLY A 306 -9.15 13.60 5.84
N ASN A 307 -10.33 14.04 5.42
CA ASN A 307 -11.55 13.98 6.19
C ASN A 307 -12.74 13.63 5.30
N ASP A 308 -13.54 12.66 5.75
CA ASP A 308 -14.83 12.32 5.17
C ASP A 308 -15.96 12.78 6.07
N LYS A 309 -17.00 13.31 5.46
CA LYS A 309 -18.24 13.62 6.15
C LYS A 309 -19.45 13.08 5.39
N VAL A 310 -20.16 12.20 6.04
CA VAL A 310 -21.36 11.55 5.51
C VAL A 310 -22.51 11.74 6.49
N SER A 311 -23.67 12.16 5.99
CA SER A 311 -24.92 12.20 6.73
C SER A 311 -26.04 11.73 5.82
N VAL A 312 -26.66 10.61 6.16
CA VAL A 312 -27.70 9.96 5.36
C VAL A 312 -28.97 9.83 6.20
N PRO A 313 -30.06 10.52 5.85
CA PRO A 313 -31.36 10.24 6.43
C PRO A 313 -31.83 8.87 5.92
N ILE A 314 -32.23 7.98 6.84
CA ILE A 314 -32.82 6.68 6.48
C ILE A 314 -34.33 6.84 6.36
N ASN A 315 -34.92 7.61 7.25
CA ASN A 315 -36.32 8.00 7.28
C ASN A 315 -36.45 9.29 8.14
N ASP A 316 -37.69 9.77 8.33
CA ASP A 316 -37.96 11.01 9.08
C ASP A 316 -37.42 10.99 10.52
N ASP A 317 -37.27 9.80 11.12
CA ASP A 317 -36.87 9.62 12.54
C ASP A 317 -35.46 9.02 12.69
N ALA A 318 -34.74 8.71 11.58
CA ALA A 318 -33.46 8.03 11.66
C ALA A 318 -32.40 8.63 10.69
N ILE A 319 -31.25 9.00 11.27
CA ILE A 319 -30.10 9.55 10.54
C ILE A 319 -28.85 8.74 10.90
N ILE A 320 -28.05 8.41 9.89
CA ILE A 320 -26.68 7.89 10.05
C ILE A 320 -25.72 9.00 9.67
N GLY A 321 -24.86 9.37 10.62
CA GLY A 321 -23.72 10.25 10.41
C GLY A 321 -22.42 9.51 10.53
N LEU A 322 -21.41 9.93 9.78
CA LEU A 322 -20.04 9.44 9.90
C LEU A 322 -19.08 10.59 9.61
N ASP A 323 -18.14 10.78 10.54
CA ASP A 323 -17.01 11.68 10.38
C ASP A 323 -15.74 10.88 10.66
N TYR A 324 -14.85 10.73 9.70
CA TYR A 324 -13.62 9.98 9.87
C TYR A 324 -12.50 10.51 8.98
N GLY A 325 -11.26 10.20 9.36
CA GLY A 325 -10.13 10.67 8.59
C GLY A 325 -8.77 10.39 9.22
N ASN A 326 -7.74 10.91 8.55
CA ASN A 326 -6.36 10.80 8.96
C ASN A 326 -5.68 12.17 8.96
N ARG A 327 -4.75 12.36 9.88
CA ARG A 327 -3.83 13.50 9.90
C ARG A 327 -2.43 12.98 10.15
N THR A 328 -1.48 13.32 9.30
CA THR A 328 -0.09 12.90 9.48
C THR A 328 0.85 14.08 9.35
N ILE A 329 1.94 14.01 10.08
CA ILE A 329 3.09 14.91 9.96
C ILE A 329 4.36 14.08 10.05
N SER A 330 5.32 14.36 9.17
CA SER A 330 6.68 13.82 9.25
C SER A 330 7.70 14.93 9.12
N ALA A 331 8.81 14.78 9.85
CA ALA A 331 10.00 15.60 9.67
C ALA A 331 11.18 14.63 9.51
N ASN A 332 11.88 14.74 8.40
CA ASN A 332 12.93 13.82 8.00
C ASN A 332 14.22 14.62 7.78
N TRP A 333 15.27 14.31 8.55
CA TRP A 333 16.61 14.85 8.38
C TRP A 333 17.53 13.76 7.84
N ARG A 334 18.19 14.07 6.71
CA ARG A 334 19.14 13.20 6.01
C ARG A 334 20.51 13.82 6.09
N HIS A 335 21.51 13.02 6.47
CA HIS A 335 22.89 13.48 6.62
C HIS A 335 23.89 12.52 5.97
N ILE A 336 24.81 13.05 5.17
CA ILE A 336 25.95 12.33 4.61
C ILE A 336 27.11 12.51 5.59
N TYR A 337 27.40 11.52 6.42
CA TYR A 337 28.53 11.54 7.38
C TYR A 337 29.87 11.40 6.66
N SER A 338 29.90 10.55 5.62
CA SER A 338 31.07 10.30 4.78
C SER A 338 30.61 9.64 3.46
N GLY A 339 31.51 9.45 2.50
CA GLY A 339 31.19 8.76 1.23
C GLY A 339 30.63 7.35 1.37
N ASN A 340 30.79 6.73 2.55
CA ASN A 340 30.35 5.36 2.84
C ASN A 340 29.38 5.24 4.02
N LEU A 341 28.99 6.36 4.66
CA LEU A 341 28.03 6.38 5.77
C LEU A 341 26.97 7.45 5.56
N PHE A 342 25.74 7.02 5.43
CA PHE A 342 24.54 7.81 5.31
C PHE A 342 23.60 7.56 6.48
N GLY A 343 22.89 8.58 6.94
CA GLY A 343 21.91 8.43 8.01
C GLY A 343 20.67 9.28 7.83
N THR A 344 19.59 8.80 8.41
CA THR A 344 18.27 9.44 8.38
C THR A 344 17.69 9.48 9.80
N LEU A 345 17.16 10.61 10.21
CA LEU A 345 16.37 10.77 11.43
C LEU A 345 14.97 11.23 11.03
N THR A 346 13.96 10.46 11.40
CA THR A 346 12.56 10.74 11.07
C THR A 346 11.74 10.89 12.35
N LEU A 347 10.99 11.98 12.45
CA LEU A 347 9.98 12.21 13.48
C LEU A 347 8.62 12.13 12.82
N THR A 348 7.69 11.36 13.39
CA THR A 348 6.35 11.18 12.83
C THR A 348 5.27 11.40 13.87
N GLY A 349 4.13 11.91 13.41
CA GLY A 349 2.89 11.97 14.15
C GLY A 349 1.73 11.57 13.25
N SER A 350 0.92 10.64 13.70
CA SER A 350 -0.28 10.17 13.01
C SER A 350 -1.48 10.21 13.93
N ARG A 351 -2.61 10.66 13.42
CA ARG A 351 -3.91 10.59 14.08
C ARG A 351 -4.95 10.05 13.12
N TYR A 352 -5.57 8.95 13.47
CA TYR A 352 -6.78 8.43 12.84
C TYR A 352 -7.95 8.67 13.77
N PHE A 353 -9.10 9.04 13.24
CA PHE A 353 -10.35 9.17 13.98
C PHE A 353 -11.52 8.65 13.17
N ASN A 354 -12.51 8.06 13.85
CA ASN A 354 -13.73 7.52 13.28
C ASN A 354 -14.89 7.71 14.25
N GLU A 355 -15.86 8.52 13.87
CA GLU A 355 -16.98 8.94 14.71
C GLU A 355 -18.34 8.63 14.04
N PRO A 356 -18.76 7.35 14.01
CA PRO A 356 -20.12 7.02 13.59
C PRO A 356 -21.16 7.50 14.60
N ARG A 357 -22.26 8.06 14.08
CA ARG A 357 -23.39 8.58 14.85
C ARG A 357 -24.69 7.99 14.30
N PHE A 358 -25.58 7.59 15.20
CA PHE A 358 -26.92 7.14 14.87
C PHE A 358 -27.93 7.92 15.69
N THR A 359 -28.89 8.53 15.02
CA THR A 359 -30.06 9.12 15.66
C THR A 359 -31.28 8.31 15.25
N ILE A 360 -32.01 7.76 16.20
CA ILE A 360 -33.24 6.99 15.97
C ILE A 360 -34.29 7.43 16.99
N GLY A 361 -35.42 7.97 16.52
CA GLY A 361 -36.51 8.42 17.39
C GLY A 361 -36.09 9.49 18.39
N GLY A 362 -35.12 10.33 18.06
CA GLY A 362 -34.56 11.36 18.95
C GLY A 362 -33.50 10.88 19.94
N THR A 363 -33.18 9.59 19.96
CA THR A 363 -32.10 9.00 20.77
C THR A 363 -30.81 8.94 19.95
N ASN A 364 -29.72 9.44 20.54
CA ASN A 364 -28.41 9.49 19.90
C ASN A 364 -27.51 8.38 20.40
N PHE A 365 -26.87 7.65 19.48
CA PHE A 365 -25.72 6.80 19.72
C PHE A 365 -24.51 7.38 18.99
N GLU A 366 -23.42 7.59 19.71
CA GLU A 366 -22.14 8.05 19.15
C GLU A 366 -21.03 7.09 19.58
N ARG A 367 -20.17 6.74 18.65
CA ARG A 367 -18.91 6.03 18.92
C ARG A 367 -17.76 6.93 18.53
N ASN A 368 -16.72 6.99 19.34
CA ASN A 368 -15.44 7.57 18.97
C ASN A 368 -14.38 6.48 19.01
N ASN A 369 -13.65 6.32 17.92
CA ASN A 369 -12.50 5.43 17.82
C ASN A 369 -11.33 6.25 17.27
N GLU A 370 -10.34 6.53 18.10
CA GLU A 370 -9.19 7.35 17.77
C GLU A 370 -7.89 6.60 18.02
N ILE A 371 -6.94 6.75 17.08
CA ILE A 371 -5.55 6.28 17.21
C ILE A 371 -4.64 7.50 17.12
N GLN A 372 -3.73 7.64 18.06
CA GLN A 372 -2.62 8.58 18.01
C GLN A 372 -1.30 7.81 18.08
N ASP A 373 -0.41 8.06 17.14
CA ASP A 373 0.89 7.40 17.03
C ASP A 373 1.97 8.46 16.80
N TYR A 374 2.89 8.58 17.75
CA TYR A 374 4.04 9.49 17.67
C TYR A 374 5.31 8.68 17.75
N SER A 375 6.21 8.86 16.79
CA SER A 375 7.45 8.07 16.77
C SER A 375 8.68 8.82 16.30
N ILE A 376 9.81 8.25 16.66
CA ILE A 376 11.15 8.60 16.20
C ILE A 376 11.80 7.37 15.58
N LYS A 377 12.40 7.54 14.41
CA LYS A 377 13.12 6.50 13.68
C LYS A 377 14.50 7.05 13.30
N ALA A 378 15.55 6.28 13.57
CA ALA A 378 16.91 6.60 13.14
C ALA A 378 17.46 5.40 12.37
N ASP A 379 17.89 5.64 11.13
CA ASP A 379 18.40 4.63 10.21
C ASP A 379 19.79 5.02 9.72
N PHE A 380 20.69 4.05 9.64
CA PHE A 380 22.04 4.20 9.15
C PHE A 380 22.32 3.17 8.07
N GLU A 381 22.96 3.61 6.99
CA GLU A 381 23.45 2.78 5.90
C GLU A 381 24.97 2.96 5.79
N TYR A 382 25.71 1.86 5.90
CA TYR A 382 27.16 1.84 5.87
C TYR A 382 27.69 0.83 4.83
N THR A 383 28.48 1.32 3.88
CA THR A 383 29.06 0.53 2.79
C THR A 383 30.60 0.47 2.96
N PRO A 384 31.13 -0.49 3.76
CA PRO A 384 32.54 -0.51 4.13
C PRO A 384 33.49 -0.82 2.97
N ASP A 385 33.14 -1.76 2.10
CA ASP A 385 34.07 -2.39 1.16
C ASP A 385 33.51 -2.63 -0.24
N GLY A 386 32.28 -2.14 -0.53
CA GLY A 386 31.59 -2.32 -1.80
C GLY A 386 31.04 -3.74 -2.05
N TYR A 387 31.25 -4.69 -1.12
CA TYR A 387 30.61 -6.01 -1.12
C TYR A 387 29.48 -6.08 -0.10
N HIS A 388 29.58 -5.31 0.96
CA HIS A 388 28.62 -5.24 2.04
C HIS A 388 27.90 -3.90 2.08
N THR A 389 26.59 -3.93 2.28
CA THR A 389 25.78 -2.77 2.65
C THR A 389 25.08 -3.10 3.96
N LEU A 390 25.59 -2.53 5.04
CA LEU A 390 25.09 -2.72 6.39
C LEU A 390 24.02 -1.66 6.68
N SER A 391 22.81 -2.08 7.01
CA SER A 391 21.72 -1.20 7.44
C SER A 391 21.40 -1.51 8.90
N ALA A 392 21.29 -0.49 9.73
CA ALA A 392 20.90 -0.63 11.13
C ALA A 392 20.06 0.55 11.57
N GLY A 393 19.12 0.32 12.48
CA GLY A 393 18.29 1.41 12.96
C GLY A 393 17.46 1.05 14.19
N ILE A 394 16.80 2.09 14.68
CA ILE A 394 15.88 2.03 15.81
C ILE A 394 14.61 2.81 15.45
N TRP A 395 13.46 2.25 15.81
CA TRP A 395 12.15 2.88 15.67
C TRP A 395 11.41 2.76 17.00
N SER A 396 11.13 3.89 17.67
CA SER A 396 10.46 3.93 18.96
C SER A 396 9.29 4.90 18.93
N GLY A 397 8.19 4.55 19.59
CA GLY A 397 7.01 5.40 19.60
C GLY A 397 6.05 5.14 20.74
N SER A 398 5.06 6.02 20.82
CA SER A 398 3.92 5.95 21.74
C SER A 398 2.64 5.89 20.92
N LEU A 399 1.84 4.86 21.19
CA LEU A 399 0.57 4.59 20.57
C LEU A 399 -0.55 4.74 21.59
N THR A 400 -1.55 5.56 21.31
CA THR A 400 -2.75 5.70 22.14
C THR A 400 -3.97 5.30 21.32
N LEU A 401 -4.76 4.36 21.85
CA LEU A 401 -6.07 4.01 21.33
C LEU A 401 -7.12 4.55 22.33
N ASP A 402 -8.04 5.36 21.83
CA ASP A 402 -9.16 5.92 22.61
C ASP A 402 -10.47 5.44 22.01
N PHE A 403 -11.21 4.66 22.77
CA PHE A 403 -12.48 4.11 22.35
C PHE A 403 -13.57 4.52 23.32
N ARG A 404 -14.61 5.19 22.82
CA ARG A 404 -15.71 5.69 23.64
C ARG A 404 -17.04 5.48 22.92
N ASP A 405 -17.99 4.87 23.62
CA ASP A 405 -19.39 4.79 23.24
C ASP A 405 -20.24 5.69 24.13
N ARG A 406 -21.12 6.47 23.50
CA ARG A 406 -22.08 7.34 24.18
C ARG A 406 -23.50 6.98 23.73
N PHE A 407 -24.39 6.90 24.68
CA PHE A 407 -25.81 6.70 24.44
C PHE A 407 -26.57 7.82 25.14
N ASP A 408 -27.32 8.61 24.37
CA ASP A 408 -28.08 9.77 24.84
C ASP A 408 -27.25 10.70 25.74
N ASP A 409 -26.06 11.09 25.21
CA ASP A 409 -25.05 11.93 25.88
C ASP A 409 -24.37 11.34 27.12
N GLN A 410 -24.65 10.08 27.47
CA GLN A 410 -23.99 9.39 28.59
C GLN A 410 -22.95 8.41 28.08
N ASP A 411 -21.75 8.45 28.65
CA ASP A 411 -20.70 7.47 28.35
C ASP A 411 -21.13 6.08 28.86
N THR A 412 -21.36 5.16 27.94
CA THR A 412 -21.70 3.76 28.25
C THR A 412 -20.47 2.86 28.24
N PHE A 413 -19.45 3.24 27.46
CA PHE A 413 -18.14 2.60 27.44
C PHE A 413 -17.07 3.65 27.20
N ASN A 414 -15.96 3.54 27.94
CA ASN A 414 -14.79 4.40 27.74
C ASN A 414 -13.54 3.61 28.09
N ASN A 415 -12.70 3.35 27.09
CA ASN A 415 -11.44 2.65 27.27
C ASN A 415 -10.32 3.40 26.53
N ARG A 416 -9.23 3.67 27.24
CA ARG A 416 -8.05 4.31 26.69
C ARG A 416 -6.82 3.45 27.00
N ILE A 417 -6.19 2.95 25.93
CA ILE A 417 -4.98 2.13 26.03
C ILE A 417 -3.82 2.98 25.53
N GLN A 418 -2.77 3.09 26.32
CA GLN A 418 -1.53 3.74 25.93
C GLN A 418 -0.40 2.74 25.95
N SER A 419 0.21 2.52 24.79
CA SER A 419 1.28 1.56 24.58
C SER A 419 2.55 2.26 24.12
N TYR A 420 3.69 1.70 24.46
CA TYR A 420 5.00 2.10 23.94
C TYR A 420 5.58 0.95 23.14
N TYR A 421 6.21 1.27 22.01
CA TYR A 421 6.89 0.28 21.21
C TYR A 421 8.30 0.73 20.87
N THR A 422 9.21 -0.21 20.82
CA THR A 422 10.58 0.02 20.37
C THR A 422 11.04 -1.16 19.55
N SER A 423 11.58 -0.87 18.39
CA SER A 423 12.16 -1.86 17.48
C SER A 423 13.59 -1.48 17.16
N PHE A 424 14.46 -2.47 17.06
CA PHE A 424 15.81 -2.30 16.55
C PHE A 424 16.05 -3.31 15.46
N TYR A 425 16.86 -2.99 14.47
CA TYR A 425 17.20 -3.91 13.41
C TYR A 425 18.66 -3.76 12.97
N ILE A 426 19.18 -4.84 12.44
CA ILE A 426 20.44 -4.87 11.69
C ILE A 426 20.27 -5.80 10.50
N GLN A 427 20.79 -5.40 9.36
CA GLN A 427 20.73 -6.14 8.09
C GLN A 427 22.03 -5.95 7.34
N ASP A 428 22.53 -7.02 6.72
CA ASP A 428 23.63 -6.98 5.77
C ASP A 428 23.15 -7.47 4.40
N ARG A 429 23.41 -6.68 3.38
CA ARG A 429 23.30 -7.07 1.98
C ARG A 429 24.70 -7.33 1.46
N TRP A 430 25.04 -8.61 1.36
CA TRP A 430 26.34 -9.10 0.95
C TRP A 430 26.34 -9.57 -0.51
N ARG A 431 27.24 -9.05 -1.31
CA ARG A 431 27.45 -9.40 -2.74
C ARG A 431 28.85 -10.09 -2.87
N PRO A 432 28.97 -11.40 -2.56
CA PRO A 432 30.23 -12.10 -2.63
C PRO A 432 30.81 -12.20 -4.04
N THR A 433 29.93 -12.21 -5.05
CA THR A 433 30.26 -12.18 -6.48
C THR A 433 29.21 -11.38 -7.23
N ASP A 434 29.39 -11.07 -8.50
CA ASP A 434 28.40 -10.36 -9.32
C ASP A 434 27.13 -11.19 -9.53
N GLU A 435 27.21 -12.50 -9.38
CA GLU A 435 26.09 -13.43 -9.57
C GLU A 435 25.23 -13.61 -8.30
N TRP A 436 25.79 -13.38 -7.11
CA TRP A 436 25.12 -13.68 -5.87
C TRP A 436 24.89 -12.43 -5.01
N ILE A 437 23.66 -12.28 -4.56
CA ILE A 437 23.30 -11.32 -3.52
C ILE A 437 22.62 -12.07 -2.37
N ILE A 438 23.15 -11.93 -1.18
CA ILE A 438 22.65 -12.54 0.04
C ILE A 438 22.28 -11.42 1.01
N THR A 439 21.02 -11.36 1.43
CA THR A 439 20.61 -10.39 2.44
C THR A 439 20.18 -11.15 3.69
N GLY A 440 20.77 -10.83 4.82
CA GLY A 440 20.42 -11.39 6.12
C GLY A 440 20.16 -10.29 7.12
N GLY A 441 19.09 -10.40 7.91
CA GLY A 441 18.76 -9.40 8.90
C GLY A 441 17.97 -9.97 10.08
N ILE A 442 17.98 -9.23 11.15
CA ILE A 442 17.16 -9.48 12.34
C ILE A 442 16.56 -8.18 12.84
N ARG A 443 15.29 -8.24 13.23
CA ARG A 443 14.58 -7.17 13.90
C ARG A 443 14.10 -7.66 15.26
N GLY A 444 14.31 -6.87 16.32
CA GLY A 444 13.71 -7.09 17.63
C GLY A 444 12.60 -6.04 17.85
N ASN A 445 11.44 -6.47 18.32
CA ASN A 445 10.32 -5.60 18.65
C ASN A 445 9.94 -5.78 20.10
N TYR A 446 9.89 -4.69 20.84
CA TYR A 446 9.32 -4.61 22.18
C TYR A 446 7.99 -3.84 22.12
N PHE A 447 6.98 -4.35 22.80
CA PHE A 447 5.66 -3.72 22.94
C PHE A 447 5.23 -3.77 24.40
N SER A 448 4.87 -2.63 24.98
CA SER A 448 4.65 -2.51 26.43
C SER A 448 3.41 -3.24 26.94
N GLU A 449 2.30 -3.20 26.16
CA GLU A 449 1.09 -3.91 26.56
C GLU A 449 1.29 -5.42 26.37
N GLY A 450 1.23 -6.15 27.51
CA GLY A 450 1.57 -7.56 27.57
C GLY A 450 3.08 -7.87 27.68
N ASP A 451 3.96 -6.85 27.73
CA ASP A 451 5.43 -6.99 27.88
C ASP A 451 6.05 -7.95 26.87
N TYR A 452 5.74 -7.75 25.58
CA TYR A 452 6.17 -8.65 24.51
C TYR A 452 7.49 -8.21 23.90
N LEU A 453 8.51 -9.07 23.97
CA LEU A 453 9.75 -8.98 23.18
C LEU A 453 9.75 -10.09 22.12
N ARG A 454 9.85 -9.72 20.83
CA ARG A 454 9.78 -10.65 19.70
C ARG A 454 10.88 -10.36 18.68
N PHE A 455 11.44 -11.45 18.10
CA PHE A 455 12.50 -11.37 17.10
C PHE A 455 12.03 -11.88 15.75
N GLU A 456 12.39 -11.14 14.71
CA GLU A 456 12.01 -11.37 13.31
C GLU A 456 13.26 -11.59 12.45
N PRO A 457 13.76 -12.86 12.34
CA PRO A 457 14.82 -13.18 11.40
C PRO A 457 14.31 -13.11 9.97
N ARG A 458 15.12 -12.58 9.06
CA ARG A 458 14.84 -12.46 7.64
C ARG A 458 16.06 -12.82 6.82
N MET A 459 15.83 -13.45 5.67
CA MET A 459 16.88 -13.81 4.75
C MET A 459 16.33 -13.76 3.32
N SER A 460 17.11 -13.23 2.40
CA SER A 460 16.86 -13.39 0.97
C SER A 460 18.13 -13.77 0.24
N LEU A 461 17.95 -14.49 -0.86
CA LEU A 461 19.00 -14.97 -1.73
C LEU A 461 18.62 -14.67 -3.17
N GLU A 462 19.52 -14.07 -3.92
CA GLU A 462 19.38 -13.86 -5.34
C GLU A 462 20.58 -14.48 -6.08
N TYR A 463 20.30 -15.26 -7.11
CA TYR A 463 21.29 -15.84 -8.00
C TYR A 463 21.03 -15.41 -9.45
N ARG A 464 22.04 -14.86 -10.10
CA ARG A 464 22.05 -14.33 -11.45
C ARG A 464 22.93 -15.18 -12.35
N PRO A 465 22.42 -16.29 -12.94
CA PRO A 465 23.22 -17.14 -13.84
C PRO A 465 23.60 -16.45 -15.15
N GLY A 466 23.13 -15.25 -15.37
CA GLY A 466 23.40 -14.40 -16.52
C GLY A 466 22.55 -13.15 -16.44
N SER A 467 22.67 -12.27 -17.42
CA SER A 467 22.03 -10.97 -17.44
C SER A 467 20.49 -11.01 -17.55
N ARG A 468 19.93 -12.08 -18.12
CA ARG A 468 18.48 -12.17 -18.42
C ARG A 468 17.66 -12.93 -17.40
N VAL A 469 18.31 -13.66 -16.48
CA VAL A 469 17.60 -14.53 -15.53
C VAL A 469 18.04 -14.24 -14.10
N ARG A 470 17.08 -14.13 -13.21
CA ARG A 470 17.29 -14.03 -11.77
C ARG A 470 16.44 -15.06 -11.06
N LEU A 471 17.06 -15.83 -10.19
CA LEU A 471 16.42 -16.78 -9.31
C LEU A 471 16.50 -16.22 -7.90
N GLN A 472 15.38 -16.17 -7.21
CA GLN A 472 15.27 -15.52 -5.92
C GLN A 472 14.57 -16.42 -4.91
N ALA A 473 15.00 -16.34 -3.64
CA ALA A 473 14.35 -16.99 -2.53
C ALA A 473 14.31 -16.05 -1.34
N ALA A 474 13.23 -16.04 -0.56
CA ALA A 474 13.16 -15.27 0.66
C ALA A 474 12.42 -16.03 1.76
N TYR A 475 12.85 -15.80 2.99
CA TYR A 475 12.22 -16.21 4.23
C TYR A 475 12.14 -15.03 5.18
N GLY A 476 11.04 -14.91 5.91
CA GLY A 476 10.91 -13.95 7.00
C GLY A 476 9.85 -14.36 8.01
N ARG A 477 10.12 -14.07 9.27
CA ARG A 477 9.14 -14.09 10.35
C ARG A 477 8.68 -12.67 10.66
N TYR A 478 7.38 -12.51 10.93
CA TYR A 478 6.74 -11.22 11.13
C TYR A 478 5.77 -11.28 12.28
N TYR A 479 5.68 -10.19 13.07
CA TYR A 479 4.73 -10.04 14.17
C TYR A 479 3.83 -8.83 13.92
N GLN A 480 2.60 -8.92 14.43
CA GLN A 480 1.61 -7.84 14.38
C GLN A 480 1.03 -7.63 15.78
N PHE A 481 1.06 -6.36 16.24
CA PHE A 481 0.63 -5.96 17.58
C PHE A 481 -0.72 -5.23 17.57
N LEU A 482 -1.20 -4.83 16.42
CA LEU A 482 -2.49 -4.15 16.20
C LEU A 482 -3.30 -4.92 15.18
N THR A 483 -4.56 -5.18 15.45
CA THR A 483 -5.51 -5.85 14.55
C THR A 483 -6.72 -4.96 14.34
N LEU A 484 -7.20 -4.88 13.10
CA LEU A 484 -8.44 -4.22 12.75
C LEU A 484 -9.56 -5.25 12.70
N ILE A 485 -10.51 -5.12 13.57
CA ILE A 485 -11.76 -5.86 13.47
C ILE A 485 -12.68 -5.10 12.51
N THR A 486 -12.94 -5.72 11.38
CA THR A 486 -13.78 -5.12 10.34
C THR A 486 -15.21 -5.65 10.42
N ASN A 487 -16.18 -4.75 10.31
CA ASN A 487 -17.52 -5.15 9.93
C ASN A 487 -17.60 -5.16 8.40
N GLU A 488 -17.55 -6.36 7.80
CA GLU A 488 -17.52 -6.51 6.34
C GLU A 488 -18.75 -5.95 5.61
N ALA A 489 -19.81 -5.60 6.35
CA ALA A 489 -20.99 -4.95 5.80
C ALA A 489 -20.81 -3.41 5.68
N PHE A 490 -20.01 -2.81 6.57
CA PHE A 490 -19.82 -1.36 6.64
C PHE A 490 -18.44 -1.02 7.22
N ALA A 491 -17.50 -0.58 6.40
CA ALA A 491 -16.15 -0.20 6.82
C ALA A 491 -16.10 0.98 7.83
N GLY A 492 -17.18 1.71 8.01
CA GLY A 492 -17.28 2.81 8.99
C GLY A 492 -17.39 2.38 10.45
N PHE A 493 -17.48 1.07 10.74
CA PHE A 493 -17.58 0.52 12.11
C PHE A 493 -16.35 -0.28 12.53
N ASP A 494 -15.28 -0.15 11.80
CA ASP A 494 -14.02 -0.82 12.04
C ASP A 494 -13.42 -0.37 13.37
N LEU A 495 -12.87 -1.33 14.13
CA LEU A 495 -12.29 -1.11 15.44
C LEU A 495 -10.85 -1.64 15.47
N TRP A 496 -9.91 -0.75 15.76
CA TRP A 496 -8.54 -1.14 16.04
C TRP A 496 -8.37 -1.62 17.47
N LEU A 497 -7.72 -2.76 17.61
CA LEU A 497 -7.41 -3.40 18.89
C LEU A 497 -5.92 -3.72 18.98
N THR A 498 -5.39 -3.73 20.20
CA THR A 498 -3.98 -3.99 20.46
C THR A 498 -3.80 -5.32 21.20
N THR A 499 -2.58 -5.86 21.16
CA THR A 499 -2.15 -6.92 22.06
C THR A 499 -2.16 -6.43 23.49
N ASP A 500 -2.33 -7.36 24.45
CA ASP A 500 -2.38 -7.09 25.88
C ASP A 500 -1.98 -8.36 26.64
N GLU A 501 -1.92 -8.32 27.97
CA GLU A 501 -1.75 -9.53 28.79
C GLU A 501 -2.85 -10.54 28.43
N GLY A 502 -2.45 -11.76 28.03
CA GLY A 502 -3.39 -12.78 27.55
C GLY A 502 -3.82 -12.65 26.07
N VAL A 503 -3.48 -11.55 25.39
CA VAL A 503 -3.71 -11.35 23.94
C VAL A 503 -2.35 -11.26 23.22
N PRO A 504 -1.74 -12.39 22.83
CA PRO A 504 -0.42 -12.41 22.22
C PRO A 504 -0.42 -11.74 20.83
N PRO A 505 0.71 -11.14 20.41
CA PRO A 505 0.83 -10.62 19.05
C PRO A 505 0.70 -11.75 18.03
N SER A 506 -0.10 -11.52 17.00
CA SER A 506 -0.20 -12.43 15.87
C SER A 506 1.14 -12.54 15.15
N TYR A 507 1.49 -13.74 14.65
CA TYR A 507 2.74 -13.93 13.92
C TYR A 507 2.59 -14.90 12.74
N GLY A 508 3.54 -14.83 11.83
CA GLY A 508 3.59 -15.73 10.69
C GLY A 508 4.98 -15.83 10.06
N ASP A 509 5.20 -16.97 9.40
CA ASP A 509 6.37 -17.21 8.58
C ASP A 509 5.98 -17.09 7.11
N GLN A 510 6.80 -16.45 6.29
CA GLN A 510 6.62 -16.33 4.85
C GLN A 510 7.82 -16.93 4.12
N PHE A 511 7.52 -17.70 3.07
CA PHE A 511 8.50 -18.29 2.15
C PHE A 511 8.13 -17.87 0.73
N ILE A 512 9.09 -17.37 -0.02
CA ILE A 512 8.89 -16.91 -1.39
C ILE A 512 10.01 -17.51 -2.25
N LEU A 513 9.64 -18.03 -3.42
CA LEU A 513 10.55 -18.41 -4.49
C LEU A 513 10.18 -17.63 -5.73
N GLY A 514 11.14 -16.99 -6.39
CA GLY A 514 10.92 -16.17 -7.56
C GLY A 514 11.85 -16.51 -8.70
N ALA A 515 11.36 -16.36 -9.92
CA ALA A 515 12.14 -16.36 -11.14
C ALA A 515 11.72 -15.16 -11.99
N LYS A 516 12.68 -14.31 -12.33
CA LYS A 516 12.47 -13.14 -13.19
C LYS A 516 13.32 -13.27 -14.44
N THR A 517 12.74 -12.96 -15.57
CA THR A 517 13.43 -13.09 -16.86
C THR A 517 12.98 -12.05 -17.86
N ILE A 518 13.84 -11.74 -18.81
CA ILE A 518 13.58 -10.93 -20.01
C ILE A 518 13.56 -11.87 -21.21
N PRO A 519 12.40 -12.52 -21.50
CA PRO A 519 12.33 -13.54 -22.54
C PRO A 519 12.54 -12.96 -23.93
N PHE A 520 12.13 -11.72 -24.13
CA PHE A 520 12.28 -10.95 -25.36
C PHE A 520 12.64 -9.51 -25.00
N GLU A 521 13.22 -8.78 -25.94
CA GLU A 521 13.49 -7.36 -25.80
C GLU A 521 12.20 -6.59 -25.44
N ASN A 522 12.26 -5.71 -24.45
CA ASN A 522 11.13 -4.93 -23.92
C ASN A 522 10.02 -5.73 -23.22
N TYR A 523 10.21 -7.04 -22.96
CA TYR A 523 9.26 -7.86 -22.22
C TYR A 523 9.87 -8.37 -20.91
N GLY A 524 9.15 -8.20 -19.82
CA GLY A 524 9.48 -8.76 -18.52
C GLY A 524 8.53 -9.91 -18.16
N LEU A 525 9.05 -10.96 -17.54
CA LEU A 525 8.28 -12.06 -17.00
C LEU A 525 8.77 -12.39 -15.60
N ASP A 526 7.87 -12.22 -14.61
CA ASP A 526 8.10 -12.58 -13.23
C ASP A 526 7.15 -13.70 -12.82
N ILE A 527 7.69 -14.73 -12.19
CA ILE A 527 6.93 -15.84 -11.60
C ILE A 527 7.32 -15.95 -10.13
N GLU A 528 6.35 -15.87 -9.23
CA GLU A 528 6.58 -16.01 -7.81
C GLU A 528 5.68 -17.09 -7.21
N LEU A 529 6.26 -17.94 -6.36
CA LEU A 529 5.57 -18.91 -5.53
C LEU A 529 5.65 -18.44 -4.08
N TYR A 530 4.55 -18.43 -3.37
CA TYR A 530 4.54 -18.04 -1.97
C TYR A 530 3.81 -19.06 -1.09
N TYR A 531 4.30 -19.18 0.14
CA TYR A 531 3.64 -19.87 1.23
C TYR A 531 3.78 -19.07 2.51
N ARG A 532 2.68 -18.84 3.22
CA ARG A 532 2.71 -18.14 4.50
C ARG A 532 1.86 -18.87 5.54
N THR A 533 2.31 -18.82 6.79
CA THR A 533 1.55 -19.25 7.96
C THR A 533 1.07 -18.03 8.73
N MET A 534 -0.02 -18.18 9.47
CA MET A 534 -0.57 -17.17 10.36
C MET A 534 -0.95 -17.86 11.67
N ARG A 535 -0.50 -17.33 12.78
CA ARG A 535 -0.75 -17.89 14.11
C ARG A 535 -1.16 -16.78 15.07
N ASP A 536 -1.89 -17.17 16.11
CA ASP A 536 -2.42 -16.26 17.12
C ASP A 536 -3.21 -15.10 16.50
N LEU A 537 -3.88 -15.39 15.36
CA LEU A 537 -4.89 -14.48 14.83
C LEU A 537 -6.01 -14.36 15.84
N PHE A 538 -6.54 -13.17 16.05
CA PHE A 538 -7.69 -13.00 16.94
C PHE A 538 -8.85 -12.29 16.24
N GLU A 539 -10.05 -12.73 16.59
CA GLU A 539 -11.33 -12.22 16.12
C GLU A 539 -12.23 -12.03 17.35
N LEU A 540 -13.20 -11.13 17.27
CA LEU A 540 -14.20 -11.00 18.34
C LEU A 540 -14.94 -12.32 18.54
N ASN A 541 -15.16 -12.65 19.78
CA ASN A 541 -15.92 -13.84 20.15
C ASN A 541 -17.42 -13.61 19.82
N PRO A 542 -18.00 -14.30 18.81
CA PRO A 542 -19.37 -14.04 18.38
C PRO A 542 -20.42 -14.46 19.41
N PHE A 543 -20.01 -15.13 20.50
CA PHE A 543 -20.89 -15.58 21.57
C PHE A 543 -20.94 -14.60 22.75
N VAL A 544 -20.10 -13.57 22.73
CA VAL A 544 -20.16 -12.48 23.70
C VAL A 544 -21.20 -11.47 23.22
N THR A 545 -22.35 -11.47 23.86
CA THR A 545 -23.45 -10.52 23.58
C THR A 545 -23.40 -9.29 24.49
N ASP A 546 -22.73 -9.39 25.63
CA ASP A 546 -22.49 -8.32 26.58
C ASP A 546 -21.04 -8.42 27.07
N ALA A 547 -20.29 -7.34 26.87
CA ALA A 547 -18.89 -7.26 27.29
C ALA A 547 -18.73 -6.77 28.74
N ALA A 548 -19.82 -6.39 29.41
CA ALA A 548 -19.76 -5.86 30.76
C ALA A 548 -19.23 -6.92 31.75
N GLY A 549 -18.12 -6.58 32.41
CA GLY A 549 -17.49 -7.45 33.42
C GLY A 549 -16.64 -8.61 32.88
N LEU A 550 -16.38 -8.65 31.57
CA LEU A 550 -15.43 -9.58 30.99
C LEU A 550 -14.03 -8.96 30.96
N ASP A 551 -13.00 -9.80 31.15
CA ASP A 551 -11.63 -9.39 30.93
C ASP A 551 -11.34 -9.26 29.43
N TYR A 552 -10.40 -8.38 29.08
CA TYR A 552 -10.05 -8.08 27.67
C TYR A 552 -9.78 -9.34 26.82
N PRO A 553 -9.01 -10.35 27.29
CA PRO A 553 -8.78 -11.58 26.53
C PRO A 553 -10.03 -12.40 26.21
N ASP A 554 -11.06 -12.34 27.07
CA ASP A 554 -12.31 -13.12 26.91
C ASP A 554 -13.17 -12.62 25.75
N LEU A 555 -12.90 -11.40 25.30
CA LEU A 555 -13.57 -10.80 24.14
C LEU A 555 -13.14 -11.47 22.82
N PHE A 556 -12.10 -12.30 22.82
CA PHE A 556 -11.48 -12.82 21.60
C PHE A 556 -11.52 -14.34 21.50
N ARG A 557 -11.43 -14.80 20.25
CA ARG A 557 -11.08 -16.18 19.89
C ARG A 557 -9.77 -16.15 19.09
N PHE A 558 -8.83 -17.01 19.50
CA PHE A 558 -7.54 -17.12 18.86
C PHE A 558 -7.54 -18.22 17.81
N GLY A 559 -7.00 -17.92 16.66
CA GLY A 559 -7.02 -18.79 15.49
C GLY A 559 -5.68 -18.88 14.78
N ARG A 560 -5.68 -19.65 13.71
CA ARG A 560 -4.54 -19.81 12.81
C ARG A 560 -4.98 -19.93 11.37
N GLY A 561 -4.06 -19.66 10.46
CA GLY A 561 -4.31 -19.77 9.04
C GLY A 561 -3.06 -20.09 8.24
N TYR A 562 -3.26 -20.28 6.96
CA TYR A 562 -2.21 -20.36 5.95
C TYR A 562 -2.72 -19.82 4.62
N ALA A 563 -1.78 -19.35 3.80
CA ALA A 563 -2.07 -19.02 2.41
C ALA A 563 -0.90 -19.46 1.52
N TYR A 564 -1.21 -19.85 0.29
CA TYR A 564 -0.20 -20.18 -0.72
C TYR A 564 -0.72 -19.87 -2.11
N GLY A 565 0.19 -19.69 -3.05
CA GLY A 565 -0.18 -19.41 -4.42
C GLY A 565 0.99 -19.26 -5.37
N VAL A 566 0.60 -19.00 -6.63
CA VAL A 566 1.48 -18.72 -7.76
C VAL A 566 1.05 -17.39 -8.35
N GLU A 567 2.01 -16.51 -8.58
CA GLU A 567 1.83 -15.23 -9.23
C GLU A 567 2.61 -15.23 -10.55
N LEU A 568 2.01 -14.67 -11.59
CA LEU A 568 2.65 -14.44 -12.89
C LEU A 568 2.42 -12.98 -13.26
N PHE A 569 3.49 -12.28 -13.59
CA PHE A 569 3.46 -10.93 -14.10
C PHE A 569 4.24 -10.88 -15.42
N PHE A 570 3.52 -10.53 -16.47
CA PHE A 570 4.10 -10.40 -17.81
C PHE A 570 3.84 -8.98 -18.29
N GLU A 571 4.89 -8.22 -18.58
CA GLU A 571 4.80 -6.82 -18.93
C GLU A 571 5.52 -6.51 -20.23
N ARG A 572 5.02 -5.47 -20.92
CA ARG A 572 5.69 -4.80 -22.01
C ARG A 572 5.83 -3.32 -21.66
N GLN A 573 7.06 -2.83 -21.61
CA GLN A 573 7.37 -1.50 -21.10
C GLN A 573 7.53 -0.44 -22.19
N GLU A 574 7.87 -0.83 -23.42
CA GLU A 574 8.21 0.10 -24.49
C GLU A 574 7.43 -0.18 -25.78
N GLY A 575 7.32 0.86 -26.62
CA GLY A 575 6.64 0.84 -27.91
C GLY A 575 5.21 1.40 -27.84
N PRO A 576 4.50 1.50 -28.98
CA PRO A 576 3.18 2.11 -29.04
C PRO A 576 2.10 1.35 -28.28
N LEU A 577 2.32 0.06 -28.01
CA LEU A 577 1.47 -0.77 -27.16
C LEU A 577 2.26 -1.16 -25.93
N THR A 578 1.88 -0.69 -24.76
CA THR A 578 2.45 -1.05 -23.47
C THR A 578 1.38 -1.66 -22.56
N GLY A 579 1.79 -2.24 -21.44
CA GLY A 579 0.87 -2.79 -20.47
C GLY A 579 1.35 -4.07 -19.83
N PHE A 580 0.47 -4.74 -19.08
CA PHE A 580 0.81 -5.97 -18.37
C PHE A 580 -0.36 -6.94 -18.24
N LEU A 581 -0.01 -8.19 -18.06
CA LEU A 581 -0.88 -9.28 -17.65
C LEU A 581 -0.44 -9.74 -16.26
N GLY A 582 -1.30 -9.55 -15.25
CA GLY A 582 -1.15 -10.10 -13.92
C GLY A 582 -2.07 -11.29 -13.71
N TYR A 583 -1.54 -12.42 -13.24
CA TYR A 583 -2.34 -13.58 -12.87
C TYR A 583 -1.94 -14.12 -11.52
N THR A 584 -2.93 -14.48 -10.71
CA THR A 584 -2.74 -15.09 -9.40
C THR A 584 -3.60 -16.34 -9.26
N PHE A 585 -2.96 -17.46 -8.93
CA PHE A 585 -3.60 -18.58 -8.28
C PHE A 585 -3.31 -18.50 -6.79
N GLY A 586 -4.33 -18.46 -5.93
CA GLY A 586 -4.10 -18.33 -4.49
C GLY A 586 -5.21 -18.94 -3.66
N ILE A 587 -4.81 -19.62 -2.58
CA ILE A 587 -5.71 -20.27 -1.60
C ILE A 587 -5.38 -19.75 -0.21
N THR A 588 -6.41 -19.33 0.52
CA THR A 588 -6.31 -18.89 1.92
C THR A 588 -7.26 -19.70 2.78
N ARG A 589 -6.79 -20.13 3.96
CA ARG A 589 -7.61 -20.88 4.92
C ARG A 589 -7.35 -20.34 6.33
N ARG A 590 -8.44 -20.18 7.08
CA ARG A 590 -8.42 -19.78 8.49
C ARG A 590 -9.15 -20.82 9.33
N LYS A 591 -8.81 -20.90 10.62
CA LYS A 591 -9.42 -21.79 11.59
C LYS A 591 -9.47 -21.10 12.95
N PHE A 592 -10.66 -20.89 13.45
CA PHE A 592 -10.93 -20.38 14.81
C PHE A 592 -11.82 -21.39 15.54
N PRO A 593 -11.53 -21.72 16.80
CA PRO A 593 -12.41 -22.54 17.62
C PRO A 593 -13.80 -21.91 17.72
N GLY A 594 -14.86 -22.71 17.49
CA GLY A 594 -16.25 -22.27 17.58
C GLY A 594 -16.82 -21.55 16.35
N PHE A 595 -16.00 -21.05 15.40
CA PHE A 595 -16.50 -20.27 14.24
C PHE A 595 -17.13 -21.14 13.14
N ASN A 596 -16.65 -22.35 12.95
CA ASN A 596 -17.14 -23.25 11.91
C ASN A 596 -17.44 -24.64 12.49
N SER A 597 -18.15 -24.67 13.59
CA SER A 597 -18.54 -25.87 14.33
C SER A 597 -19.96 -25.70 14.87
N MET A 598 -20.80 -26.73 14.72
CA MET A 598 -22.12 -26.73 15.32
C MET A 598 -22.09 -26.96 16.83
N VAL A 599 -20.98 -27.43 17.37
CA VAL A 599 -20.75 -27.61 18.81
C VAL A 599 -19.92 -26.46 19.30
N LEU A 600 -20.56 -25.57 20.05
CA LEU A 600 -19.94 -24.43 20.73
C LEU A 600 -18.83 -24.96 21.67
N ASP A 601 -17.67 -24.30 21.61
CA ASP A 601 -16.52 -24.54 22.49
C ASP A 601 -15.78 -25.89 22.39
N ASP A 602 -16.01 -26.70 21.34
CA ASP A 602 -15.18 -27.86 21.09
C ASP A 602 -14.05 -27.57 20.08
N PRO A 603 -12.80 -27.28 20.52
CA PRO A 603 -11.66 -27.04 19.64
C PRO A 603 -11.36 -28.19 18.69
N ALA A 604 -11.75 -29.43 19.06
CA ALA A 604 -11.55 -30.62 18.23
C ALA A 604 -12.36 -30.58 16.94
N ASN A 605 -13.53 -29.91 16.95
CA ASN A 605 -14.40 -29.78 15.80
C ASN A 605 -14.14 -28.54 14.93
N ALA A 606 -13.20 -27.68 15.33
CA ALA A 606 -12.84 -26.52 14.51
C ALA A 606 -12.23 -26.96 13.17
N ARG A 607 -12.79 -26.49 12.05
CA ARG A 607 -12.36 -26.80 10.69
C ARG A 607 -11.77 -25.58 10.01
N PHE A 608 -10.87 -25.78 9.05
CA PHE A 608 -10.41 -24.72 8.17
C PHE A 608 -11.53 -24.28 7.23
N TYR A 609 -11.68 -22.97 7.07
CA TYR A 609 -12.62 -22.34 6.14
C TYR A 609 -11.92 -21.22 5.35
N PRO A 610 -12.38 -20.90 4.14
CA PRO A 610 -11.89 -19.75 3.40
C PRO A 610 -12.39 -18.44 4.04
N PRO A 611 -11.58 -17.39 4.14
CA PRO A 611 -12.10 -16.06 4.46
C PRO A 611 -13.00 -15.56 3.32
N LYS A 612 -13.90 -14.64 3.60
CA LYS A 612 -14.88 -14.12 2.64
C LYS A 612 -14.23 -13.56 1.37
N TYR A 613 -13.09 -12.91 1.47
CA TYR A 613 -12.33 -12.37 0.34
C TYR A 613 -11.54 -13.42 -0.46
N ASP A 614 -11.58 -14.71 -0.10
CA ASP A 614 -10.87 -15.75 -0.83
C ASP A 614 -11.42 -15.93 -2.25
N ARG A 615 -10.56 -15.72 -3.24
CA ARG A 615 -10.78 -15.98 -4.67
C ARG A 615 -9.62 -16.84 -5.16
N THR A 616 -9.92 -17.95 -5.86
CA THR A 616 -8.87 -18.90 -6.27
C THR A 616 -8.05 -18.39 -7.43
N HIS A 617 -8.69 -17.81 -8.43
CA HIS A 617 -8.06 -17.25 -9.63
C HIS A 617 -8.39 -15.77 -9.74
N ASP A 618 -7.39 -14.98 -10.07
CA ASP A 618 -7.51 -13.54 -10.33
C ASP A 618 -6.61 -13.20 -11.53
N LEU A 619 -7.13 -12.47 -12.51
CA LEU A 619 -6.44 -12.07 -13.71
C LEU A 619 -6.77 -10.64 -14.05
N ASN A 620 -5.75 -9.83 -14.28
CA ASN A 620 -5.85 -8.45 -14.73
C ASN A 620 -5.01 -8.27 -15.99
N LEU A 621 -5.61 -7.74 -17.05
CA LEU A 621 -4.95 -7.36 -18.28
C LEU A 621 -5.10 -5.85 -18.46
N VAL A 622 -3.98 -5.15 -18.48
CA VAL A 622 -3.90 -3.70 -18.69
C VAL A 622 -3.20 -3.45 -20.01
N LEU A 623 -3.81 -2.65 -20.88
CA LEU A 623 -3.25 -2.30 -22.18
C LEU A 623 -3.36 -0.79 -22.40
N ASN A 624 -2.28 -0.15 -22.79
CA ASN A 624 -2.19 1.23 -23.23
C ASN A 624 -1.70 1.24 -24.67
N TYR A 625 -2.41 1.94 -25.55
CA TYR A 625 -2.07 2.05 -26.96
C TYR A 625 -2.03 3.52 -27.41
N ASP A 626 -0.84 3.99 -27.77
CA ASP A 626 -0.64 5.30 -28.36
C ASP A 626 -1.05 5.26 -29.83
N ILE A 627 -2.28 5.77 -30.10
CA ILE A 627 -2.84 5.82 -31.46
C ILE A 627 -2.09 6.87 -32.29
N SER A 628 -1.72 7.96 -31.66
CA SER A 628 -0.92 9.06 -32.19
C SER A 628 -0.41 9.93 -31.03
N ASP A 629 0.44 10.91 -31.29
CA ASP A 629 0.99 11.85 -30.29
C ASP A 629 -0.11 12.55 -29.46
N ASN A 630 -1.32 12.67 -29.99
CA ASN A 630 -2.41 13.35 -29.36
C ASN A 630 -3.51 12.42 -28.83
N TRP A 631 -3.46 11.12 -29.07
CA TRP A 631 -4.50 10.19 -28.72
C TRP A 631 -3.96 8.89 -28.14
N ARG A 632 -4.44 8.51 -26.97
CA ARG A 632 -4.13 7.24 -26.29
C ARG A 632 -5.42 6.50 -25.96
N ALA A 633 -5.45 5.20 -26.27
CA ALA A 633 -6.50 4.29 -25.82
C ALA A 633 -5.99 3.44 -24.67
N THR A 634 -6.82 3.24 -23.66
CA THR A 634 -6.51 2.40 -22.50
C THR A 634 -7.60 1.36 -22.28
N SER A 635 -7.23 0.19 -21.79
CA SER A 635 -8.16 -0.90 -21.50
C SER A 635 -7.71 -1.67 -20.27
N VAL A 636 -8.65 -1.95 -19.37
CA VAL A 636 -8.44 -2.84 -18.22
C VAL A 636 -9.49 -3.93 -18.24
N PHE A 637 -9.06 -5.18 -18.36
CA PHE A 637 -9.91 -6.34 -18.20
C PHE A 637 -9.55 -7.07 -16.92
N SER A 638 -10.52 -7.24 -16.02
CA SER A 638 -10.39 -7.99 -14.78
C SER A 638 -11.29 -9.20 -14.77
N PHE A 639 -10.76 -10.34 -14.34
CA PHE A 639 -11.50 -11.58 -14.09
C PHE A 639 -11.09 -12.17 -12.76
N ALA A 640 -12.06 -12.59 -11.94
CA ALA A 640 -11.81 -13.36 -10.73
C ALA A 640 -12.86 -14.43 -10.51
N THR A 641 -12.45 -15.56 -9.93
CA THR A 641 -13.41 -16.56 -9.47
C THR A 641 -14.28 -16.02 -8.34
N GLY A 642 -15.46 -16.58 -8.18
CA GLY A 642 -16.43 -16.13 -7.18
C GLY A 642 -15.84 -16.05 -5.77
N GLN A 643 -16.16 -14.98 -5.07
CA GLN A 643 -15.83 -14.76 -3.68
C GLN A 643 -16.53 -15.81 -2.79
N ALA A 644 -15.88 -16.19 -1.70
CA ALA A 644 -16.47 -17.10 -0.73
C ALA A 644 -17.61 -16.41 0.03
N PHE A 645 -18.68 -17.12 0.30
CA PHE A 645 -19.78 -16.64 1.14
C PHE A 645 -20.45 -17.77 1.92
N THR A 646 -21.12 -17.40 3.00
CA THR A 646 -21.88 -18.31 3.85
C THR A 646 -23.29 -18.44 3.29
N GLU A 647 -23.62 -19.62 2.78
CA GLU A 647 -24.94 -19.91 2.24
C GLU A 647 -25.86 -20.48 3.33
N PRO A 648 -27.06 -19.94 3.51
CA PRO A 648 -28.06 -20.53 4.38
C PRO A 648 -28.49 -21.91 3.87
N THR A 649 -28.41 -22.92 4.71
CA THR A 649 -28.82 -24.30 4.39
C THR A 649 -30.24 -24.62 4.82
N GLY A 650 -30.83 -23.80 5.67
CA GLY A 650 -32.19 -23.94 6.15
C GLY A 650 -32.65 -22.72 6.93
N ARG A 651 -33.90 -22.74 7.36
CA ARG A 651 -34.45 -21.73 8.27
C ARG A 651 -35.09 -22.40 9.48
N THR A 652 -35.09 -21.75 10.61
CA THR A 652 -35.80 -22.13 11.81
C THR A 652 -36.52 -20.96 12.43
N GLN A 653 -37.58 -21.23 13.14
CA GLN A 653 -38.30 -20.22 13.88
C GLN A 653 -37.86 -20.25 15.34
N LEU A 654 -37.35 -19.15 15.84
CA LEU A 654 -37.08 -18.96 17.27
C LEU A 654 -38.29 -18.30 17.91
N SER A 655 -39.02 -19.04 18.75
CA SER A 655 -40.05 -18.45 19.60
C SER A 655 -39.38 -17.87 20.85
N ASN A 656 -39.34 -16.57 20.94
CA ASN A 656 -38.94 -15.87 22.14
C ASN A 656 -40.10 -15.98 23.15
N ILE A 657 -39.96 -16.82 24.18
CA ILE A 657 -40.82 -16.91 25.37
C ILE A 657 -42.29 -17.19 25.04
N PRO A 658 -42.96 -18.14 25.69
CA PRO A 658 -44.33 -18.60 25.39
C PRO A 658 -45.42 -17.52 25.36
N TRP A 659 -45.17 -16.30 25.86
CA TRP A 659 -46.15 -15.20 25.95
C TRP A 659 -45.82 -13.95 25.13
N SER A 660 -44.71 -13.89 24.40
CA SER A 660 -44.36 -12.67 23.64
C SER A 660 -45.00 -12.58 22.26
N GLY A 661 -45.53 -13.68 21.73
CA GLY A 661 -46.18 -13.72 20.42
C GLY A 661 -45.25 -13.41 19.21
N THR A 662 -44.00 -13.03 19.45
CA THR A 662 -43.01 -12.71 18.41
C THR A 662 -42.23 -13.96 18.03
N VAL A 663 -42.40 -14.36 16.77
CA VAL A 663 -41.60 -15.42 16.14
C VAL A 663 -40.52 -14.73 15.33
N ARG A 664 -39.25 -15.02 15.58
CA ARG A 664 -38.15 -14.57 14.74
C ARG A 664 -37.67 -15.75 13.90
N GLU A 665 -37.64 -15.56 12.61
CA GLU A 665 -36.98 -16.48 11.70
C GLU A 665 -35.47 -16.22 11.69
N THR A 666 -34.70 -17.31 11.69
CA THR A 666 -33.25 -17.23 11.57
C THR A 666 -32.73 -18.31 10.62
N PHE A 667 -31.56 -18.06 10.05
CA PHE A 667 -30.90 -19.03 9.20
C PHE A 667 -30.19 -20.12 9.97
N ILE A 668 -30.23 -21.32 9.41
CA ILE A 668 -29.32 -22.39 9.76
C ILE A 668 -28.15 -22.32 8.76
N VAL A 669 -26.94 -22.20 9.30
CA VAL A 669 -25.69 -22.20 8.55
C VAL A 669 -24.90 -23.42 8.95
N GLU A 670 -24.52 -24.26 7.99
CA GLU A 670 -23.76 -25.49 8.25
C GLU A 670 -22.24 -25.22 8.21
N ASN A 671 -21.78 -24.52 7.18
CA ASN A 671 -20.35 -24.24 6.96
C ASN A 671 -20.11 -22.78 6.61
N LEU A 672 -19.16 -22.17 7.30
CA LEU A 672 -18.79 -20.77 7.09
C LEU A 672 -18.06 -20.63 5.75
N ASN A 673 -18.51 -19.69 4.90
CA ASN A 673 -17.90 -19.33 3.61
C ASN A 673 -17.65 -20.52 2.66
N ALA A 674 -18.50 -21.57 2.72
CA ALA A 674 -18.30 -22.79 1.94
C ALA A 674 -18.76 -22.64 0.48
N SER A 675 -19.69 -21.74 0.20
CA SER A 675 -20.22 -21.49 -1.14
C SER A 675 -19.45 -20.36 -1.85
N ARG A 676 -19.65 -20.24 -3.18
CA ARG A 676 -19.01 -19.24 -4.01
C ARG A 676 -20.05 -18.41 -4.76
N LEU A 677 -19.85 -17.09 -4.77
CA LEU A 677 -20.59 -16.21 -5.67
C LEU A 677 -20.21 -16.52 -7.12
N PRO A 678 -21.01 -16.09 -8.11
CA PRO A 678 -20.64 -16.16 -9.52
C PRO A 678 -19.30 -15.48 -9.79
N SER A 679 -18.61 -15.91 -10.86
CA SER A 679 -17.37 -15.31 -11.30
C SER A 679 -17.57 -13.83 -11.62
N TYR A 680 -16.62 -13.01 -11.15
CA TYR A 680 -16.53 -11.61 -11.44
C TYR A 680 -15.73 -11.37 -12.73
N HIS A 681 -16.22 -10.51 -13.61
CA HIS A 681 -15.40 -9.97 -14.70
C HIS A 681 -15.92 -8.60 -15.14
N ARG A 682 -14.97 -7.76 -15.57
CA ARG A 682 -15.25 -6.37 -15.96
C ARG A 682 -14.26 -5.93 -17.04
N LEU A 683 -14.75 -5.14 -18.01
CA LEU A 683 -13.93 -4.45 -18.98
C LEU A 683 -14.14 -2.95 -18.82
N ASP A 684 -13.04 -2.23 -18.59
CA ASP A 684 -13.03 -0.77 -18.52
C ASP A 684 -12.24 -0.24 -19.71
N LEU A 685 -12.76 0.79 -20.35
CA LEU A 685 -12.17 1.40 -21.54
C LEU A 685 -11.96 2.89 -21.29
N GLY A 686 -10.85 3.42 -21.78
CA GLY A 686 -10.53 4.83 -21.74
C GLY A 686 -9.98 5.33 -23.06
N ILE A 687 -10.18 6.59 -23.35
CA ILE A 687 -9.52 7.32 -24.44
C ILE A 687 -9.13 8.71 -23.94
N SER A 688 -7.86 9.04 -24.09
CA SER A 688 -7.29 10.34 -23.73
C SER A 688 -6.96 11.12 -24.98
N ARG A 689 -7.24 12.44 -24.95
CA ARG A 689 -6.84 13.40 -25.95
C ARG A 689 -5.94 14.45 -25.34
N PHE A 690 -4.71 14.50 -25.80
CA PHE A 690 -3.72 15.50 -25.41
C PHE A 690 -3.82 16.74 -26.31
N GLY A 691 -3.57 17.90 -25.74
CA GLY A 691 -3.62 19.17 -26.43
C GLY A 691 -3.04 20.30 -25.59
N SER A 692 -3.38 21.54 -25.91
CA SER A 692 -2.95 22.69 -25.14
C SER A 692 -4.14 23.52 -24.65
N PHE A 693 -4.06 24.03 -23.43
CA PHE A 693 -5.00 25.00 -22.88
C PHE A 693 -4.56 26.42 -23.26
N PHE A 694 -5.28 27.01 -24.24
CA PHE A 694 -4.98 28.34 -24.80
C PHE A 694 -3.52 28.53 -25.26
N GLY A 695 -2.78 27.45 -25.58
CA GLY A 695 -1.38 27.48 -25.98
C GLY A 695 -0.40 27.84 -24.84
N LEU A 696 -0.85 27.84 -23.59
CA LEU A 696 -0.05 28.23 -22.41
C LEU A 696 0.29 27.05 -21.48
N ALA A 697 -0.48 25.98 -21.53
CA ALA A 697 -0.37 24.84 -20.65
C ALA A 697 -0.74 23.55 -21.39
N GLU A 698 -0.23 22.41 -20.94
CA GLU A 698 -0.64 21.11 -21.44
C GLU A 698 -2.04 20.77 -20.94
N ALA A 699 -2.85 20.12 -21.76
CA ALA A 699 -4.22 19.77 -21.40
C ALA A 699 -4.58 18.36 -21.86
N GLU A 700 -5.31 17.63 -21.03
CA GLU A 700 -5.80 16.28 -21.30
C GLU A 700 -7.29 16.20 -21.06
N TRP A 701 -8.03 15.72 -22.07
CA TRP A 701 -9.38 15.22 -21.93
C TRP A 701 -9.35 13.72 -21.82
N GLN A 702 -9.95 13.15 -20.78
CA GLN A 702 -10.04 11.71 -20.60
C GLN A 702 -11.51 11.30 -20.56
N PHE A 703 -11.91 10.40 -21.47
CA PHE A 703 -13.23 9.79 -21.54
C PHE A 703 -13.11 8.33 -21.17
N GLN A 704 -13.93 7.86 -20.26
CA GLN A 704 -13.85 6.50 -19.73
C GLN A 704 -15.22 5.86 -19.65
N VAL A 705 -15.27 4.54 -19.81
CA VAL A 705 -16.45 3.72 -19.59
C VAL A 705 -16.06 2.53 -18.73
N ILE A 706 -16.54 2.54 -17.50
CA ILE A 706 -16.35 1.44 -16.55
C ILE A 706 -17.44 0.41 -16.78
N ASN A 707 -17.07 -0.90 -16.72
CA ASN A 707 -17.98 -2.01 -16.99
C ASN A 707 -18.67 -1.89 -18.37
N ALA A 708 -17.88 -1.73 -19.43
CA ALA A 708 -18.32 -1.35 -20.77
C ALA A 708 -19.41 -2.26 -21.36
N TYR A 709 -19.46 -3.55 -20.99
CA TYR A 709 -20.51 -4.49 -21.42
C TYR A 709 -21.60 -4.71 -20.36
N SER A 710 -21.66 -3.86 -19.32
CA SER A 710 -22.72 -3.83 -18.30
C SER A 710 -22.95 -5.19 -17.60
N ARG A 711 -21.86 -5.89 -17.27
CA ARG A 711 -21.94 -7.15 -16.51
C ARG A 711 -22.52 -6.89 -15.12
N ARG A 712 -23.60 -7.60 -14.77
CA ARG A 712 -24.16 -7.61 -13.42
C ARG A 712 -23.32 -8.54 -12.55
N ASN A 713 -22.24 -8.04 -11.98
CA ASN A 713 -21.45 -8.76 -10.97
C ASN A 713 -22.20 -8.74 -9.64
N ILE A 714 -22.24 -9.86 -8.94
CA ILE A 714 -22.97 -9.99 -7.66
C ILE A 714 -22.06 -9.58 -6.51
N TRP A 715 -22.56 -8.66 -5.66
CA TRP A 715 -21.88 -8.27 -4.42
C TRP A 715 -22.22 -9.19 -3.27
N PHE A 716 -23.55 -9.39 -3.00
CA PHE A 716 -24.06 -10.32 -2.01
C PHE A 716 -25.50 -10.71 -2.33
N TYR A 717 -25.99 -11.75 -1.65
CA TYR A 717 -27.38 -12.17 -1.68
C TYR A 717 -28.11 -11.64 -0.47
N GLN A 718 -29.25 -11.02 -0.69
CA GLN A 718 -30.21 -10.62 0.35
C GLN A 718 -31.40 -11.57 0.31
N TYR A 719 -31.78 -12.09 1.47
CA TYR A 719 -32.91 -13.01 1.59
C TYR A 719 -34.07 -12.29 2.24
N ASP A 720 -35.23 -12.36 1.59
CA ASP A 720 -36.51 -11.81 2.07
C ASP A 720 -37.34 -12.95 2.65
N PHE A 721 -37.58 -12.88 3.96
CA PHE A 721 -38.30 -13.91 4.71
C PHE A 721 -39.81 -13.70 4.72
N ASP A 722 -40.31 -12.52 4.37
CA ASP A 722 -41.72 -12.21 4.36
C ASP A 722 -42.42 -12.94 3.18
N GLU A 723 -41.63 -13.41 2.19
CA GLU A 723 -42.11 -14.16 1.06
C GLU A 723 -42.03 -15.69 1.30
N ASN A 724 -42.99 -16.44 0.82
CA ASN A 724 -42.99 -17.91 0.83
C ASN A 724 -43.22 -18.48 -0.59
N PRO A 725 -42.21 -19.09 -1.24
CA PRO A 725 -40.86 -19.41 -0.69
C PRO A 725 -40.02 -18.17 -0.47
N VAL A 726 -39.06 -18.27 0.45
CA VAL A 726 -38.09 -17.19 0.71
C VAL A 726 -37.46 -16.70 -0.59
N ARG A 727 -37.55 -15.41 -0.85
CA ARG A 727 -36.99 -14.80 -2.04
C ARG A 727 -35.55 -14.41 -1.84
N ARG A 728 -34.67 -14.79 -2.77
CA ARG A 728 -33.30 -14.32 -2.85
C ARG A 728 -33.22 -13.16 -3.83
N ASN A 729 -32.76 -12.00 -3.35
CA ASN A 729 -32.47 -10.84 -4.16
C ASN A 729 -30.95 -10.74 -4.41
N ASP A 730 -30.56 -10.66 -5.67
CA ASP A 730 -29.17 -10.54 -6.09
C ASP A 730 -28.79 -9.05 -6.09
N ILE A 731 -27.96 -8.61 -5.12
CA ILE A 731 -27.45 -7.24 -5.05
C ILE A 731 -26.21 -7.13 -5.92
N GLY A 732 -26.25 -6.26 -6.93
CA GLY A 732 -25.19 -6.09 -7.92
C GLY A 732 -24.12 -5.08 -7.49
N LEU A 733 -22.93 -5.24 -8.05
CA LEU A 733 -21.86 -4.25 -8.07
C LEU A 733 -22.13 -3.16 -9.11
N LEU A 734 -21.09 -2.37 -9.42
CA LEU A 734 -21.22 -1.21 -10.31
C LEU A 734 -21.78 -1.56 -11.70
N PRO A 735 -22.78 -0.83 -12.19
CA PRO A 735 -23.27 -0.96 -13.58
C PRO A 735 -22.26 -0.32 -14.55
N VAL A 736 -22.64 -0.13 -15.81
CA VAL A 736 -21.90 0.71 -16.74
C VAL A 736 -21.89 2.16 -16.26
N ILE A 737 -20.68 2.74 -16.12
CA ILE A 737 -20.50 4.12 -15.64
C ILE A 737 -19.62 4.87 -16.65
N PRO A 738 -20.16 5.84 -17.39
CA PRO A 738 -19.34 6.77 -18.15
C PRO A 738 -18.71 7.80 -17.21
N ALA A 739 -17.47 8.16 -17.47
CA ALA A 739 -16.74 9.19 -16.74
C ALA A 739 -15.99 10.11 -17.72
N ILE A 740 -15.84 11.36 -17.30
CA ILE A 740 -15.08 12.37 -18.02
C ILE A 740 -14.26 13.18 -17.03
N SER A 741 -13.02 13.46 -17.40
CA SER A 741 -12.17 14.41 -16.66
C SER A 741 -11.41 15.31 -17.61
N TYR A 742 -11.03 16.47 -17.10
CA TYR A 742 -10.19 17.44 -17.78
C TYR A 742 -9.06 17.88 -16.87
N THR A 743 -7.84 17.71 -17.33
CA THR A 743 -6.62 18.02 -16.57
C THR A 743 -5.79 19.05 -17.33
N VAL A 744 -5.24 20.05 -16.62
CA VAL A 744 -4.32 21.05 -17.14
C VAL A 744 -3.04 21.00 -16.32
N THR A 745 -1.88 20.97 -16.99
CA THR A 745 -0.55 21.02 -16.37
C THR A 745 0.23 22.20 -16.93
N PHE A 746 0.80 23.04 -16.05
CA PHE A 746 1.49 24.28 -16.40
C PHE A 746 2.80 24.47 -15.62
#